data_fa33df8f24188ab972b5926d73d4fc6a
#
_entry.id   fa33df8f24188ab972b5926d73d4fc6a
#
_cell.length_a   1.000
_cell.length_b   1.000
_cell.length_c   1.000
_cell.angle_alpha   90.00
_cell.angle_beta   90.00
_cell.angle_gamma   90.00
#
_symmetry.space_group_name_H-M   'P 1'
#
loop_
_entity.id
_entity.type
_entity.pdbx_description
1 polymer ?
#
loop_
_entity_poly.entity_id
_entity_poly.type
_entity_poly.pdbx_seq_one_letter_code
_entity_poly.pdbx_strand_id
1 'polypeptide(L)'
;MIQFDQVSLRRGGRVLFQKASMQLHPGWKIGLTGVNGAGKSTLFAALLGSLGADEGSLTRPSVWTVAHMAQEVKALDMPAIDFVLSGDEEYWDIQNKLAQPEQLTDSDLAKLHGRFDEIHGFSAPSKAAQLMAGLGFLEHQLRLNVASFSGGWRMRLNLARTLMSRSDLLLLDEPTNHLDLDAILWLEDWLKAYEGTLILISHDRDFLDAITDHILHIENQELTLYTGNYSTFETTRSERLAQQQQAFEKQQEARAHLQKFIDRFKAKATKARQAQSRIKQLERMQQLAPAHVDTPFTFSFREPTKMSSPLLTLENASIGYGDKKIAEKIKLQITPNSRIGLLGMNGAGKSTLIKSLVGDLPLLAGERKASELLNIGYFAQHQMDALDGHASPMLQLARIADKQISEAILRSFLGSFGFSGERMDTPCESFSGGERARLALALIVWQRPNVLILDEPTNHLDLDMRHALSMALQDFEGAVVLVSHERQLIASVCDELLLVHGGKCTEFEGDLQDYAKWLREARQQQINAQTAVAQNNSSSAAPAPAKVDKEAQRKEAARRREQTRPIRKNIEKVESQIEKLQPRLAEIEEALADTSLYEANRKDDLLKLMNEQTELKAKLEQYEEQLLELMMELEEMEASFEN
;
A
#
# COMPACT_ATOMS: atom_id res chain seq x y z
N MET A 1 -8.89 -7.71 -23.65
CA MET A 1 -7.49 -7.79 -23.25
C MET A 1 -6.73 -6.60 -23.78
N ILE A 2 -5.66 -6.17 -23.10
CA ILE A 2 -4.73 -5.14 -23.60
C ILE A 2 -3.57 -5.86 -24.27
N GLN A 3 -3.20 -5.44 -25.47
CA GLN A 3 -2.16 -6.09 -26.28
C GLN A 3 -1.04 -5.11 -26.57
N PHE A 4 0.18 -5.53 -26.26
CA PHE A 4 1.44 -4.90 -26.64
C PHE A 4 2.03 -5.68 -27.81
N ASP A 5 2.30 -5.00 -28.90
CA ASP A 5 2.96 -5.57 -30.07
C ASP A 5 4.18 -4.74 -30.43
N GLN A 6 5.37 -5.24 -30.04
CA GLN A 6 6.68 -4.59 -30.23
C GLN A 6 6.72 -3.13 -29.76
N VAL A 7 6.05 -2.82 -28.66
CA VAL A 7 5.92 -1.45 -28.14
C VAL A 7 7.24 -0.93 -27.61
N SER A 8 7.64 0.24 -28.10
CA SER A 8 8.76 1.02 -27.53
C SER A 8 8.23 2.38 -27.10
N LEU A 9 8.66 2.83 -25.92
CA LEU A 9 8.32 4.16 -25.37
C LEU A 9 9.58 4.95 -25.04
N ARG A 10 9.56 6.24 -25.41
CA ARG A 10 10.62 7.21 -25.13
C ARG A 10 10.04 8.47 -24.47
N ARG A 11 10.84 9.18 -23.70
CA ARG A 11 10.47 10.47 -23.15
C ARG A 11 11.70 11.37 -23.03
N GLY A 12 11.64 12.58 -23.61
CA GLY A 12 12.75 13.54 -23.57
C GLY A 12 14.05 12.99 -24.18
N GLY A 13 13.96 12.16 -25.24
CA GLY A 13 15.11 11.52 -25.88
C GLY A 13 15.66 10.27 -25.17
N ARG A 14 15.18 9.96 -23.94
CA ARG A 14 15.54 8.76 -23.19
C ARG A 14 14.59 7.62 -23.55
N VAL A 15 15.14 6.45 -23.87
CA VAL A 15 14.39 5.21 -24.04
C VAL A 15 13.97 4.68 -22.67
N LEU A 16 12.68 4.40 -22.50
CA LEU A 16 12.13 3.84 -21.27
C LEU A 16 12.09 2.31 -21.35
N PHE A 17 11.52 1.77 -22.42
CA PHE A 17 11.62 0.35 -22.76
C PHE A 17 11.42 0.15 -24.27
N GLN A 18 11.84 -1.02 -24.76
CA GLN A 18 11.86 -1.35 -26.19
C GLN A 18 11.20 -2.69 -26.47
N LYS A 19 10.48 -2.75 -27.60
CA LYS A 19 9.96 -3.99 -28.21
C LYS A 19 9.18 -4.89 -27.24
N ALA A 20 8.44 -4.30 -26.31
CA ALA A 20 7.59 -5.06 -25.40
C ALA A 20 6.46 -5.74 -26.17
N SER A 21 6.31 -7.05 -25.97
CA SER A 21 5.25 -7.86 -26.59
C SER A 21 4.64 -8.75 -25.52
N MET A 22 3.37 -8.48 -25.16
CA MET A 22 2.63 -9.22 -24.15
C MET A 22 1.15 -8.96 -24.24
N GLN A 23 0.37 -9.75 -23.51
CA GLN A 23 -1.09 -9.58 -23.39
C GLN A 23 -1.47 -9.51 -21.91
N LEU A 24 -2.30 -8.52 -21.56
CA LEU A 24 -2.89 -8.39 -20.25
C LEU A 24 -4.37 -8.75 -20.35
N HIS A 25 -4.79 -9.75 -19.57
CA HIS A 25 -6.15 -10.29 -19.67
C HIS A 25 -7.12 -9.50 -18.78
N PRO A 26 -8.43 -9.53 -19.11
CA PRO A 26 -9.45 -8.93 -18.27
C PRO A 26 -9.47 -9.55 -16.86
N GLY A 27 -9.76 -8.72 -15.86
CA GLY A 27 -9.85 -9.13 -14.46
C GLY A 27 -8.51 -9.29 -13.73
N TRP A 28 -7.37 -9.19 -14.41
CA TRP A 28 -6.06 -9.26 -13.75
C TRP A 28 -5.80 -8.05 -12.84
N LYS A 29 -5.15 -8.33 -11.72
CA LYS A 29 -4.67 -7.34 -10.75
C LYS A 29 -3.16 -7.19 -10.89
N ILE A 30 -2.71 -6.17 -11.60
CA ILE A 30 -1.33 -6.03 -12.04
C ILE A 30 -0.64 -4.94 -11.23
N GLY A 31 0.47 -5.28 -10.54
CA GLY A 31 1.37 -4.31 -9.94
C GLY A 31 2.42 -3.84 -10.96
N LEU A 32 2.48 -2.54 -11.21
CA LEU A 32 3.51 -1.94 -12.09
C LEU A 32 4.67 -1.43 -11.25
N THR A 33 5.84 -2.04 -11.41
CA THR A 33 7.04 -1.78 -10.61
C THR A 33 8.24 -1.36 -11.45
N GLY A 34 9.23 -0.76 -10.84
CA GLY A 34 10.46 -0.27 -11.46
C GLY A 34 10.99 0.97 -10.75
N VAL A 35 12.28 1.26 -10.93
CA VAL A 35 12.94 2.42 -10.29
C VAL A 35 12.27 3.75 -10.66
N ASN A 36 12.50 4.79 -9.86
CA ASN A 36 11.96 6.11 -10.17
C ASN A 36 12.53 6.63 -11.52
N GLY A 37 11.63 7.14 -12.36
CA GLY A 37 11.99 7.54 -13.73
C GLY A 37 12.12 6.39 -14.75
N ALA A 38 11.78 5.14 -14.41
CA ALA A 38 11.75 4.02 -15.34
C ALA A 38 10.66 4.14 -16.42
N GLY A 39 9.65 5.01 -16.20
CA GLY A 39 8.58 5.24 -17.18
C GLY A 39 7.20 4.73 -16.79
N LYS A 40 6.97 4.41 -15.51
CA LYS A 40 5.67 3.93 -15.00
C LYS A 40 4.51 4.86 -15.38
N SER A 41 4.59 6.15 -15.04
CA SER A 41 3.56 7.14 -15.39
C SER A 41 3.46 7.41 -16.90
N THR A 42 4.56 7.20 -17.67
CA THR A 42 4.52 7.30 -19.13
C THR A 42 3.75 6.12 -19.74
N LEU A 43 3.91 4.92 -19.19
CA LEU A 43 3.10 3.77 -19.57
C LEU A 43 1.61 4.00 -19.27
N PHE A 44 1.27 4.60 -18.12
CA PHE A 44 -0.11 5.01 -17.81
C PHE A 44 -0.65 5.99 -18.85
N ALA A 45 0.14 7.00 -19.24
CA ALA A 45 -0.25 7.94 -20.28
C ALA A 45 -0.50 7.26 -21.64
N ALA A 46 0.29 6.23 -21.97
CA ALA A 46 0.07 5.42 -23.17
C ALA A 46 -1.20 4.55 -23.07
N LEU A 47 -1.47 3.93 -21.92
CA LEU A 47 -2.69 3.16 -21.68
C LEU A 47 -3.96 4.04 -21.70
N LEU A 48 -3.86 5.28 -21.26
CA LEU A 48 -4.92 6.29 -21.36
C LEU A 48 -5.16 6.78 -22.79
N GLY A 49 -4.18 6.55 -23.69
CA GLY A 49 -4.23 7.05 -25.06
C GLY A 49 -3.82 8.52 -25.21
N SER A 50 -3.30 9.15 -24.16
CA SER A 50 -2.77 10.52 -24.19
C SER A 50 -1.36 10.59 -24.78
N LEU A 51 -0.68 9.45 -24.87
CA LEU A 51 0.63 9.28 -25.49
C LEU A 51 0.58 8.08 -26.44
N GLY A 52 1.05 8.26 -27.68
CA GLY A 52 1.24 7.16 -28.63
C GLY A 52 2.53 6.39 -28.35
N ALA A 53 2.59 5.12 -28.78
CA ALA A 53 3.85 4.37 -28.82
C ALA A 53 4.80 4.98 -29.86
N ASP A 54 6.10 5.05 -29.54
CA ASP A 54 7.12 5.51 -30.51
C ASP A 54 7.34 4.46 -31.61
N GLU A 55 7.29 3.17 -31.25
CA GLU A 55 7.35 2.03 -32.19
C GLU A 55 6.37 0.95 -31.69
N GLY A 56 5.84 0.16 -32.65
CA GLY A 56 4.88 -0.90 -32.36
C GLY A 56 3.46 -0.38 -32.15
N SER A 57 2.60 -1.18 -31.54
CA SER A 57 1.21 -0.81 -31.24
C SER A 57 0.76 -1.28 -29.86
N LEU A 58 0.12 -0.36 -29.13
CA LEU A 58 -0.57 -0.63 -27.87
C LEU A 58 -2.08 -0.54 -28.12
N THR A 59 -2.78 -1.65 -28.00
CA THR A 59 -4.22 -1.70 -28.26
C THR A 59 -4.98 -2.14 -27.02
N ARG A 60 -6.15 -1.52 -26.79
CA ARG A 60 -7.12 -1.90 -25.78
C ARG A 60 -8.52 -1.97 -26.41
N PRO A 61 -9.45 -2.73 -25.87
CA PRO A 61 -10.82 -2.73 -26.38
C PRO A 61 -11.43 -1.32 -26.33
N SER A 62 -11.98 -0.86 -27.46
CA SER A 62 -12.56 0.48 -27.57
C SER A 62 -13.79 0.67 -26.68
N VAL A 63 -14.45 -0.43 -26.31
CA VAL A 63 -15.63 -0.42 -25.42
C VAL A 63 -15.28 -0.30 -23.94
N TRP A 64 -14.00 -0.45 -23.57
CA TRP A 64 -13.58 -0.37 -22.17
C TRP A 64 -13.59 1.06 -21.65
N THR A 65 -14.28 1.26 -20.55
CA THR A 65 -14.21 2.47 -19.76
C THR A 65 -12.96 2.44 -18.89
N VAL A 66 -12.16 3.51 -18.93
CA VAL A 66 -10.92 3.62 -18.16
C VAL A 66 -11.08 4.68 -17.10
N ALA A 67 -10.89 4.29 -15.85
CA ALA A 67 -10.75 5.23 -14.74
C ALA A 67 -9.27 5.35 -14.34
N HIS A 68 -8.85 6.57 -14.06
CA HIS A 68 -7.50 6.82 -13.55
C HIS A 68 -7.51 7.90 -12.48
N MET A 69 -6.59 7.77 -11.54
CA MET A 69 -6.40 8.74 -10.47
C MET A 69 -5.53 9.89 -10.96
N ALA A 70 -6.07 11.11 -10.99
CA ALA A 70 -5.29 12.29 -11.35
C ALA A 70 -4.28 12.63 -10.23
N GLN A 71 -3.11 13.15 -10.61
CA GLN A 71 -2.05 13.49 -9.65
C GLN A 71 -2.34 14.75 -8.82
N GLU A 72 -3.18 15.65 -9.33
CA GLU A 72 -3.57 16.88 -8.64
C GLU A 72 -5.07 17.14 -8.74
N VAL A 73 -5.65 17.66 -7.68
CA VAL A 73 -7.05 18.11 -7.61
C VAL A 73 -7.09 19.59 -7.32
N LYS A 74 -7.70 20.33 -8.23
CA LYS A 74 -7.95 21.77 -8.04
C LYS A 74 -8.91 21.99 -6.87
N ALA A 75 -8.75 23.09 -6.17
CA ALA A 75 -9.71 23.55 -5.17
C ALA A 75 -10.99 23.98 -5.88
N LEU A 76 -12.03 23.16 -5.83
CA LEU A 76 -13.32 23.40 -6.47
C LEU A 76 -14.34 23.88 -5.44
N ASP A 77 -15.21 24.80 -5.86
CA ASP A 77 -16.31 25.28 -5.05
C ASP A 77 -17.58 24.44 -5.33
N MET A 78 -17.49 23.16 -4.96
CA MET A 78 -18.59 22.20 -5.03
C MET A 78 -18.54 21.25 -3.83
N PRO A 79 -19.68 20.69 -3.38
CA PRO A 79 -19.72 19.72 -2.29
C PRO A 79 -18.86 18.49 -2.59
N ALA A 80 -18.22 17.95 -1.54
CA ALA A 80 -17.33 16.80 -1.67
C ALA A 80 -18.07 15.55 -2.21
N ILE A 81 -19.31 15.33 -1.78
CA ILE A 81 -20.12 14.21 -2.29
C ILE A 81 -20.42 14.33 -3.77
N ASP A 82 -20.73 15.56 -4.26
CA ASP A 82 -21.02 15.81 -5.67
C ASP A 82 -19.75 15.62 -6.51
N PHE A 83 -18.60 16.03 -5.98
CA PHE A 83 -17.30 15.76 -6.60
C PHE A 83 -17.04 14.26 -6.77
N VAL A 84 -17.36 13.44 -5.76
CA VAL A 84 -17.22 11.99 -5.84
C VAL A 84 -18.23 11.40 -6.83
N LEU A 85 -19.49 11.83 -6.80
CA LEU A 85 -20.54 11.41 -7.76
C LEU A 85 -20.18 11.72 -9.21
N SER A 86 -19.47 12.83 -9.46
CA SER A 86 -18.99 13.21 -10.80
C SER A 86 -17.98 12.21 -11.38
N GLY A 87 -17.50 11.24 -10.60
CA GLY A 87 -16.67 10.13 -11.06
C GLY A 87 -17.43 9.10 -11.90
N ASP A 88 -18.74 8.95 -11.69
CA ASP A 88 -19.64 8.22 -12.58
C ASP A 88 -20.20 9.21 -13.62
N GLU A 89 -19.49 9.33 -14.75
CA GLU A 89 -19.81 10.32 -15.80
C GLU A 89 -21.21 10.15 -16.34
N GLU A 90 -21.71 8.92 -16.50
CA GLU A 90 -23.04 8.64 -16.99
C GLU A 90 -24.11 9.11 -16.00
N TYR A 91 -23.93 8.75 -14.71
CA TYR A 91 -24.81 9.23 -13.64
C TYR A 91 -24.85 10.76 -13.59
N TRP A 92 -23.69 11.39 -13.63
CA TRP A 92 -23.57 12.83 -13.53
C TRP A 92 -24.21 13.57 -14.72
N ASP A 93 -24.04 13.05 -15.94
CA ASP A 93 -24.66 13.60 -17.15
C ASP A 93 -26.19 13.49 -17.11
N ILE A 94 -26.71 12.30 -16.72
CA ILE A 94 -28.17 12.08 -16.58
C ILE A 94 -28.74 13.01 -15.50
N GLN A 95 -28.08 13.10 -14.34
CA GLN A 95 -28.55 13.95 -13.23
C GLN A 95 -28.57 15.43 -13.62
N ASN A 96 -27.57 15.92 -14.33
CA ASN A 96 -27.51 17.30 -14.83
C ASN A 96 -28.61 17.57 -15.86
N LYS A 97 -28.91 16.63 -16.75
CA LYS A 97 -30.00 16.74 -17.71
C LYS A 97 -31.36 16.72 -17.02
N LEU A 98 -31.58 15.84 -16.05
CA LEU A 98 -32.81 15.79 -15.27
C LEU A 98 -33.04 17.04 -14.40
N ALA A 99 -31.97 17.72 -14.01
CA ALA A 99 -32.06 19.02 -13.28
C ALA A 99 -32.58 20.19 -14.15
N GLN A 100 -32.63 20.01 -15.49
CA GLN A 100 -33.09 21.02 -16.44
C GLN A 100 -34.25 20.46 -17.32
N PRO A 101 -35.39 20.07 -16.74
CA PRO A 101 -36.49 19.40 -17.46
C PRO A 101 -37.09 20.25 -18.57
N GLU A 102 -37.00 21.56 -18.46
CA GLU A 102 -37.56 22.50 -19.46
C GLU A 102 -36.90 22.41 -20.85
N GLN A 103 -35.70 21.81 -20.92
CA GLN A 103 -34.96 21.61 -22.18
C GLN A 103 -35.18 20.24 -22.80
N LEU A 104 -36.00 19.37 -22.18
CA LEU A 104 -36.21 17.99 -22.59
C LEU A 104 -37.62 17.77 -23.15
N THR A 105 -37.77 16.87 -24.11
CA THR A 105 -39.08 16.35 -24.53
C THR A 105 -39.55 15.29 -23.55
N ASP A 106 -40.87 15.03 -23.45
CA ASP A 106 -41.44 13.98 -22.62
C ASP A 106 -40.82 12.59 -22.94
N SER A 107 -40.53 12.36 -24.23
CA SER A 107 -39.87 11.12 -24.68
C SER A 107 -38.43 11.00 -24.19
N ASP A 108 -37.68 12.11 -24.16
CA ASP A 108 -36.30 12.10 -23.68
C ASP A 108 -36.26 11.97 -22.16
N LEU A 109 -37.20 12.60 -21.46
CA LEU A 109 -37.35 12.48 -20.02
C LEU A 109 -37.62 11.03 -19.60
N ALA A 110 -38.56 10.36 -20.29
CA ALA A 110 -38.85 8.94 -20.04
C ALA A 110 -37.64 8.03 -20.29
N LYS A 111 -36.86 8.27 -21.37
CA LYS A 111 -35.62 7.54 -21.65
C LYS A 111 -34.55 7.76 -20.57
N LEU A 112 -34.38 9.00 -20.12
CA LEU A 112 -33.40 9.33 -19.07
C LEU A 112 -33.76 8.69 -17.74
N HIS A 113 -35.06 8.69 -17.35
CA HIS A 113 -35.49 7.98 -16.15
C HIS A 113 -35.28 6.47 -16.27
N GLY A 114 -35.63 5.84 -17.42
CA GLY A 114 -35.37 4.41 -17.65
C GLY A 114 -33.88 4.10 -17.56
N ARG A 115 -33.04 4.94 -18.16
CA ARG A 115 -31.57 4.75 -18.08
C ARG A 115 -31.03 4.96 -16.67
N PHE A 116 -31.57 5.93 -15.92
CA PHE A 116 -31.22 6.17 -14.54
C PHE A 116 -31.51 4.96 -13.63
N ASP A 117 -32.64 4.27 -13.86
CA ASP A 117 -32.98 3.05 -13.16
C ASP A 117 -32.04 1.89 -13.55
N GLU A 118 -31.76 1.69 -14.85
CA GLU A 118 -30.84 0.67 -15.34
C GLU A 118 -29.44 0.79 -14.71
N ILE A 119 -28.97 2.02 -14.54
CA ILE A 119 -27.67 2.30 -13.93
C ILE A 119 -27.71 2.32 -12.40
N HIS A 120 -28.81 1.95 -11.77
CA HIS A 120 -29.01 2.03 -10.33
C HIS A 120 -28.70 3.42 -9.75
N GLY A 121 -29.12 4.48 -10.44
CA GLY A 121 -28.82 5.88 -10.11
C GLY A 121 -29.25 6.28 -8.70
N PHE A 122 -30.35 5.72 -8.18
CA PHE A 122 -30.83 5.99 -6.81
C PHE A 122 -29.85 5.51 -5.72
N SER A 123 -29.04 4.49 -5.98
CA SER A 123 -28.06 3.98 -5.03
C SER A 123 -26.71 4.72 -5.08
N ALA A 124 -26.46 5.52 -6.13
CA ALA A 124 -25.20 6.21 -6.35
C ALA A 124 -24.77 7.13 -5.17
N PRO A 125 -25.68 7.95 -4.57
CA PRO A 125 -25.31 8.76 -3.41
C PRO A 125 -24.89 7.95 -2.18
N SER A 126 -25.56 6.82 -1.94
CA SER A 126 -25.19 5.90 -0.86
C SER A 126 -23.83 5.25 -1.11
N LYS A 127 -23.55 4.82 -2.34
CA LYS A 127 -22.26 4.28 -2.75
C LYS A 127 -21.15 5.34 -2.58
N ALA A 128 -21.38 6.57 -3.02
CA ALA A 128 -20.42 7.67 -2.85
C ALA A 128 -20.13 7.94 -1.36
N ALA A 129 -21.17 7.97 -0.52
CA ALA A 129 -21.01 8.13 0.93
C ALA A 129 -20.22 6.96 1.56
N GLN A 130 -20.44 5.72 1.14
CA GLN A 130 -19.68 4.55 1.58
C GLN A 130 -18.21 4.62 1.17
N LEU A 131 -17.91 5.02 -0.07
CA LEU A 131 -16.54 5.23 -0.55
C LEU A 131 -15.83 6.30 0.28
N MET A 132 -16.50 7.43 0.53
CA MET A 132 -15.95 8.51 1.35
C MET A 132 -15.74 8.05 2.80
N ALA A 133 -16.73 7.39 3.40
CA ALA A 133 -16.59 6.82 4.74
C ALA A 133 -15.43 5.81 4.79
N GLY A 134 -15.25 4.96 3.76
CA GLY A 134 -14.13 4.03 3.59
C GLY A 134 -12.78 4.72 3.65
N LEU A 135 -12.66 5.89 3.06
CA LEU A 135 -11.44 6.70 3.04
C LEU A 135 -11.31 7.67 4.23
N GLY A 136 -12.15 7.52 5.27
CA GLY A 136 -12.01 8.23 6.54
C GLY A 136 -12.78 9.55 6.63
N PHE A 137 -13.67 9.87 5.68
CA PHE A 137 -14.50 11.07 5.78
C PHE A 137 -15.65 10.88 6.76
N LEU A 138 -15.93 11.90 7.53
CA LEU A 138 -17.05 11.95 8.46
C LEU A 138 -18.31 12.47 7.75
N GLU A 139 -19.50 12.07 8.22
CA GLU A 139 -20.78 12.42 7.60
C GLU A 139 -20.95 13.94 7.35
N HIS A 140 -20.60 14.78 8.33
CA HIS A 140 -20.68 16.22 8.19
C HIS A 140 -19.75 16.81 7.12
N GLN A 141 -18.67 16.09 6.76
CA GLN A 141 -17.70 16.51 5.75
C GLN A 141 -18.18 16.27 4.32
N LEU A 142 -19.18 15.40 4.11
CA LEU A 142 -19.72 15.08 2.78
C LEU A 142 -20.25 16.32 2.05
N ARG A 143 -20.79 17.27 2.80
CA ARG A 143 -21.39 18.51 2.27
C ARG A 143 -20.44 19.70 2.26
N LEU A 144 -19.22 19.57 2.78
CA LEU A 144 -18.22 20.63 2.71
C LEU A 144 -17.67 20.77 1.29
N ASN A 145 -17.32 21.99 0.90
CA ASN A 145 -16.73 22.25 -0.41
C ASN A 145 -15.33 21.63 -0.51
N VAL A 146 -14.98 21.10 -1.69
CA VAL A 146 -13.64 20.50 -1.98
C VAL A 146 -12.52 21.48 -1.64
N ALA A 147 -12.72 22.78 -1.87
CA ALA A 147 -11.75 23.83 -1.55
C ALA A 147 -11.39 23.91 -0.05
N SER A 148 -12.29 23.51 0.84
CA SER A 148 -12.07 23.55 2.30
C SER A 148 -11.12 22.47 2.81
N PHE A 149 -10.82 21.46 1.99
CA PHE A 149 -9.96 20.34 2.37
C PHE A 149 -8.49 20.61 2.07
N SER A 150 -7.61 20.08 2.90
CA SER A 150 -6.16 20.07 2.64
C SER A 150 -5.80 19.24 1.41
N GLY A 151 -4.57 19.40 0.88
CA GLY A 151 -4.09 18.66 -0.28
C GLY A 151 -4.26 17.14 -0.15
N GLY A 152 -3.86 16.56 0.98
CA GLY A 152 -4.01 15.13 1.23
C GLY A 152 -5.48 14.67 1.27
N TRP A 153 -6.37 15.44 1.88
CA TRP A 153 -7.80 15.14 1.88
C TRP A 153 -8.42 15.27 0.49
N ARG A 154 -7.98 16.24 -0.33
CA ARG A 154 -8.41 16.34 -1.73
C ARG A 154 -7.94 15.14 -2.56
N MET A 155 -6.75 14.61 -2.28
CA MET A 155 -6.29 13.36 -2.93
C MET A 155 -7.14 12.16 -2.55
N ARG A 156 -7.59 12.05 -1.29
CA ARG A 156 -8.56 11.02 -0.87
C ARG A 156 -9.93 11.19 -1.58
N LEU A 157 -10.41 12.43 -1.75
CA LEU A 157 -11.62 12.69 -2.55
C LEU A 157 -11.43 12.27 -4.01
N ASN A 158 -10.27 12.53 -4.59
CA ASN A 158 -9.96 12.10 -5.95
C ASN A 158 -9.93 10.58 -6.09
N LEU A 159 -9.37 9.89 -5.11
CA LEU A 159 -9.43 8.43 -5.05
C LEU A 159 -10.90 7.96 -4.98
N ALA A 160 -11.72 8.50 -4.06
CA ALA A 160 -13.14 8.18 -3.98
C ALA A 160 -13.87 8.40 -5.31
N ARG A 161 -13.61 9.53 -5.98
CA ARG A 161 -14.15 9.84 -7.30
C ARG A 161 -13.74 8.80 -8.36
N THR A 162 -12.46 8.39 -8.34
CA THR A 162 -11.95 7.38 -9.27
C THR A 162 -12.61 6.01 -9.02
N LEU A 163 -12.78 5.62 -7.75
CA LEU A 163 -13.45 4.38 -7.37
C LEU A 163 -14.97 4.41 -7.63
N MET A 164 -15.57 5.60 -7.73
CA MET A 164 -16.99 5.75 -8.09
C MET A 164 -17.24 5.45 -9.56
N SER A 165 -16.25 5.63 -10.42
CA SER A 165 -16.34 5.37 -11.86
C SER A 165 -16.66 3.90 -12.15
N ARG A 166 -17.50 3.67 -13.16
CA ARG A 166 -17.80 2.33 -13.69
C ARG A 166 -16.75 1.99 -14.73
N SER A 167 -15.69 1.37 -14.31
CA SER A 167 -14.54 1.12 -15.18
C SER A 167 -14.26 -0.35 -15.40
N ASP A 168 -13.86 -0.71 -16.63
CA ASP A 168 -13.31 -2.01 -16.98
C ASP A 168 -11.80 -2.08 -16.72
N LEU A 169 -11.14 -0.91 -16.76
CA LEU A 169 -9.73 -0.73 -16.46
C LEU A 169 -9.54 0.39 -15.45
N LEU A 170 -8.98 0.06 -14.31
CA LEU A 170 -8.66 1.00 -13.23
C LEU A 170 -7.15 1.19 -13.14
N LEU A 171 -6.68 2.43 -13.28
CA LEU A 171 -5.28 2.82 -13.19
C LEU A 171 -5.05 3.66 -11.93
N LEU A 172 -4.29 3.14 -10.98
CA LEU A 172 -3.98 3.82 -9.72
C LEU A 172 -2.48 4.08 -9.60
N ASP A 173 -2.10 5.34 -9.43
CA ASP A 173 -0.71 5.77 -9.21
C ASP A 173 -0.55 6.21 -7.75
N GLU A 174 0.16 5.41 -6.96
CA GLU A 174 0.44 5.62 -5.53
C GLU A 174 -0.82 5.94 -4.68
N PRO A 175 -1.88 5.09 -4.72
CA PRO A 175 -3.13 5.39 -4.03
C PRO A 175 -3.02 5.36 -2.50
N THR A 176 -2.00 4.72 -1.95
CA THR A 176 -1.74 4.62 -0.51
C THR A 176 -1.16 5.91 0.08
N ASN A 177 -0.60 6.78 -0.76
CA ASN A 177 -0.07 8.06 -0.29
C ASN A 177 -1.19 8.89 0.38
N HIS A 178 -0.91 9.44 1.55
CA HIS A 178 -1.83 10.22 2.38
C HIS A 178 -3.00 9.44 3.00
N LEU A 179 -3.04 8.10 2.87
CA LEU A 179 -4.00 7.26 3.58
C LEU A 179 -3.41 6.84 4.93
N ASP A 180 -4.28 6.69 5.92
CA ASP A 180 -3.93 6.00 7.17
C ASP A 180 -4.14 4.48 7.01
N LEU A 181 -3.63 3.73 7.96
CA LEU A 181 -3.68 2.27 7.88
C LEU A 181 -5.12 1.75 7.77
N ASP A 182 -6.09 2.41 8.42
CA ASP A 182 -7.51 2.04 8.33
C ASP A 182 -8.05 2.20 6.89
N ALA A 183 -7.75 3.34 6.24
CA ALA A 183 -8.14 3.58 4.86
C ALA A 183 -7.40 2.66 3.87
N ILE A 184 -6.14 2.30 4.15
CA ILE A 184 -5.38 1.34 3.34
C ILE A 184 -6.03 -0.04 3.42
N LEU A 185 -6.33 -0.55 4.61
CA LEU A 185 -7.00 -1.85 4.79
C LEU A 185 -8.37 -1.90 4.10
N TRP A 186 -9.16 -0.82 4.22
CA TRP A 186 -10.42 -0.71 3.53
C TRP A 186 -10.25 -0.70 2.00
N LEU A 187 -9.23 0.01 1.49
CA LEU A 187 -8.93 0.06 0.06
C LEU A 187 -8.45 -1.31 -0.46
N GLU A 188 -7.65 -2.05 0.32
CA GLU A 188 -7.27 -3.43 0.02
C GLU A 188 -8.50 -4.32 -0.20
N ASP A 189 -9.44 -4.29 0.75
CA ASP A 189 -10.66 -5.10 0.68
C ASP A 189 -11.53 -4.70 -0.53
N TRP A 190 -11.64 -3.39 -0.81
CA TRP A 190 -12.38 -2.89 -1.97
C TRP A 190 -11.74 -3.31 -3.30
N LEU A 191 -10.40 -3.19 -3.43
CA LEU A 191 -9.69 -3.56 -4.66
C LEU A 191 -9.67 -5.06 -4.92
N LYS A 192 -9.68 -5.90 -3.88
CA LYS A 192 -9.86 -7.36 -4.00
C LYS A 192 -11.24 -7.70 -4.58
N ALA A 193 -12.26 -7.00 -4.15
CA ALA A 193 -13.63 -7.19 -4.63
C ALA A 193 -13.91 -6.56 -6.02
N TYR A 194 -13.00 -5.70 -6.52
CA TYR A 194 -13.16 -5.07 -7.83
C TYR A 194 -13.03 -6.11 -8.95
N GLU A 195 -14.02 -6.23 -9.82
CA GLU A 195 -14.06 -7.28 -10.87
C GLU A 195 -13.29 -6.89 -12.15
N GLY A 196 -13.09 -5.60 -12.41
CA GLY A 196 -12.37 -5.10 -13.58
C GLY A 196 -10.86 -5.37 -13.55
N THR A 197 -10.18 -5.01 -14.61
CA THR A 197 -8.71 -5.06 -14.68
C THR A 197 -8.10 -3.89 -13.90
N LEU A 198 -7.15 -4.19 -13.03
CA LEU A 198 -6.44 -3.18 -12.24
C LEU A 198 -4.97 -3.11 -12.67
N ILE A 199 -4.44 -1.90 -12.89
CA ILE A 199 -3.00 -1.68 -12.94
C ILE A 199 -2.65 -0.66 -11.85
N LEU A 200 -1.80 -1.10 -10.92
CA LEU A 200 -1.49 -0.39 -9.69
C LEU A 200 -0.01 -0.09 -9.60
N ILE A 201 0.36 1.17 -9.44
CA ILE A 201 1.69 1.58 -9.03
C ILE A 201 1.64 1.81 -7.52
N SER A 202 2.49 1.13 -6.76
CA SER A 202 2.67 1.37 -5.34
C SER A 202 4.09 1.04 -4.90
N HIS A 203 4.56 1.76 -3.88
CA HIS A 203 5.79 1.47 -3.16
C HIS A 203 5.54 0.74 -1.83
N ASP A 204 4.30 0.37 -1.53
CA ASP A 204 3.93 -0.46 -0.38
C ASP A 204 3.88 -1.94 -0.81
N ARG A 205 4.83 -2.74 -0.27
CA ARG A 205 4.97 -4.17 -0.58
C ARG A 205 3.79 -4.99 -0.09
N ASP A 206 3.36 -4.75 1.15
CA ASP A 206 2.25 -5.49 1.76
C ASP A 206 0.94 -5.24 0.97
N PHE A 207 0.75 -3.99 0.53
CA PHE A 207 -0.39 -3.60 -0.29
C PHE A 207 -0.36 -4.27 -1.67
N LEU A 208 0.81 -4.32 -2.33
CA LEU A 208 0.97 -5.05 -3.59
C LEU A 208 0.72 -6.55 -3.41
N ASP A 209 1.30 -7.16 -2.39
CA ASP A 209 1.14 -8.59 -2.10
C ASP A 209 -0.32 -8.98 -1.79
N ALA A 210 -1.05 -8.09 -1.13
CA ALA A 210 -2.43 -8.33 -0.76
C ALA A 210 -3.40 -8.33 -1.96
N ILE A 211 -3.06 -7.61 -3.06
CA ILE A 211 -4.00 -7.31 -4.14
C ILE A 211 -3.58 -7.95 -5.45
N THR A 212 -2.27 -7.95 -5.78
CA THR A 212 -1.80 -8.28 -7.14
C THR A 212 -1.63 -9.78 -7.35
N ASP A 213 -1.99 -10.23 -8.54
CA ASP A 213 -1.77 -11.58 -9.07
C ASP A 213 -0.73 -11.63 -10.19
N HIS A 214 -0.34 -10.46 -10.71
CA HIS A 214 0.72 -10.29 -11.71
C HIS A 214 1.55 -9.05 -11.39
N ILE A 215 2.85 -9.10 -11.73
CA ILE A 215 3.75 -7.94 -11.65
C ILE A 215 4.30 -7.63 -13.02
N LEU A 216 4.12 -6.39 -13.45
CA LEU A 216 4.70 -5.82 -14.64
C LEU A 216 5.90 -4.96 -14.24
N HIS A 217 7.11 -5.41 -14.58
CA HIS A 217 8.35 -4.80 -14.12
C HIS A 217 9.12 -4.11 -15.26
N ILE A 218 9.51 -2.86 -15.03
CA ILE A 218 10.34 -2.08 -15.96
C ILE A 218 11.76 -2.05 -15.42
N GLU A 219 12.68 -2.74 -16.10
CA GLU A 219 14.09 -2.81 -15.74
C GLU A 219 14.96 -2.89 -16.99
N ASN A 220 16.13 -2.23 -17.00
CA ASN A 220 17.11 -2.29 -18.10
C ASN A 220 16.52 -2.03 -19.50
N GLN A 221 15.54 -1.13 -19.62
CA GLN A 221 14.79 -0.83 -20.84
C GLN A 221 13.96 -2.02 -21.37
N GLU A 222 13.66 -2.98 -20.53
CA GLU A 222 12.75 -4.09 -20.81
C GLU A 222 11.50 -3.98 -19.95
N LEU A 223 10.38 -4.43 -20.50
CA LEU A 223 9.11 -4.56 -19.78
C LEU A 223 8.79 -6.05 -19.69
N THR A 224 8.82 -6.59 -18.47
CA THR A 224 8.65 -8.02 -18.20
C THR A 224 7.44 -8.27 -17.32
N LEU A 225 6.62 -9.24 -17.71
CA LEU A 225 5.45 -9.68 -16.93
C LEU A 225 5.81 -10.93 -16.12
N TYR A 226 5.52 -10.90 -14.82
CA TYR A 226 5.67 -12.01 -13.89
C TYR A 226 4.30 -12.42 -13.37
N THR A 227 4.07 -13.72 -13.21
CA THR A 227 2.87 -14.27 -12.59
C THR A 227 3.11 -14.45 -11.09
N GLY A 228 2.15 -14.09 -10.28
CA GLY A 228 2.22 -14.13 -8.83
C GLY A 228 2.23 -12.72 -8.22
N ASN A 229 2.22 -12.67 -6.89
CA ASN A 229 2.28 -11.45 -6.11
C ASN A 229 3.69 -10.85 -6.07
N TYR A 230 3.87 -9.75 -5.35
CA TYR A 230 5.15 -9.04 -5.30
C TYR A 230 6.27 -9.88 -4.67
N SER A 231 6.00 -10.62 -3.60
CA SER A 231 6.98 -11.51 -2.96
C SER A 231 7.43 -12.65 -3.89
N THR A 232 6.50 -13.24 -4.65
CA THR A 232 6.83 -14.24 -5.67
C THR A 232 7.71 -13.65 -6.78
N PHE A 233 7.40 -12.43 -7.21
CA PHE A 233 8.21 -11.68 -8.17
C PHE A 233 9.64 -11.45 -7.67
N GLU A 234 9.83 -10.97 -6.43
CA GLU A 234 11.17 -10.74 -5.85
C GLU A 234 12.00 -12.01 -5.83
N THR A 235 11.39 -13.12 -5.41
CA THR A 235 12.05 -14.44 -5.39
C THR A 235 12.47 -14.87 -6.79
N THR A 236 11.53 -14.85 -7.74
CA THR A 236 11.78 -15.26 -9.14
C THR A 236 12.83 -14.37 -9.80
N ARG A 237 12.79 -13.06 -9.56
CA ARG A 237 13.78 -12.11 -10.08
C ARG A 237 15.17 -12.39 -9.50
N SER A 238 15.26 -12.62 -8.19
CA SER A 238 16.54 -12.95 -7.51
C SER A 238 17.15 -14.23 -8.06
N GLU A 239 16.36 -15.27 -8.25
CA GLU A 239 16.81 -16.54 -8.86
C GLU A 239 17.29 -16.34 -10.30
N ARG A 240 16.56 -15.58 -11.11
CA ARG A 240 16.93 -15.26 -12.50
C ARG A 240 18.26 -14.50 -12.57
N LEU A 241 18.46 -13.51 -11.72
CA LEU A 241 19.70 -12.74 -11.64
C LEU A 241 20.88 -13.63 -11.18
N ALA A 242 20.68 -14.50 -10.18
CA ALA A 242 21.68 -15.43 -9.72
C ALA A 242 22.09 -16.44 -10.83
N GLN A 243 21.12 -16.97 -11.57
CA GLN A 243 21.36 -17.84 -12.72
C GLN A 243 22.13 -17.12 -13.84
N GLN A 244 21.76 -15.87 -14.16
CA GLN A 244 22.44 -15.06 -15.16
C GLN A 244 23.89 -14.77 -14.76
N GLN A 245 24.14 -14.44 -13.51
CA GLN A 245 25.48 -14.20 -12.97
C GLN A 245 26.33 -15.46 -13.03
N GLN A 246 25.79 -16.60 -12.62
CA GLN A 246 26.48 -17.88 -12.69
C GLN A 246 26.80 -18.28 -14.15
N ALA A 247 25.88 -18.05 -15.07
CA ALA A 247 26.10 -18.32 -16.49
C ALA A 247 27.21 -17.41 -17.06
N PHE A 248 27.23 -16.13 -16.66
CA PHE A 248 28.27 -15.18 -17.04
C PHE A 248 29.64 -15.61 -16.52
N GLU A 249 29.76 -15.99 -15.25
CA GLU A 249 31.02 -16.45 -14.63
C GLU A 249 31.56 -17.69 -15.34
N LYS A 250 30.71 -18.71 -15.57
CA LYS A 250 31.09 -19.91 -16.33
C LYS A 250 31.55 -19.56 -17.74
N GLN A 251 30.90 -18.61 -18.40
CA GLN A 251 31.32 -18.16 -19.73
C GLN A 251 32.66 -17.43 -19.68
N GLN A 252 32.91 -16.59 -18.68
CA GLN A 252 34.19 -15.89 -18.51
C GLN A 252 35.32 -16.87 -18.24
N GLU A 253 35.12 -17.89 -17.42
CA GLU A 253 36.09 -18.96 -17.19
C GLU A 253 36.39 -19.73 -18.47
N ALA A 254 35.36 -20.10 -19.25
CA ALA A 254 35.51 -20.79 -20.52
C ALA A 254 36.29 -19.93 -21.54
N ARG A 255 36.00 -18.62 -21.60
CA ARG A 255 36.74 -17.67 -22.44
C ARG A 255 38.19 -17.54 -22.02
N ALA A 256 38.47 -17.41 -20.73
CA ALA A 256 39.81 -17.32 -20.19
C ALA A 256 40.61 -18.59 -20.48
N HIS A 257 39.98 -19.77 -20.39
CA HIS A 257 40.62 -21.04 -20.74
C HIS A 257 40.94 -21.13 -22.24
N LEU A 258 40.01 -20.74 -23.12
CA LEU A 258 40.25 -20.70 -24.58
C LEU A 258 41.36 -19.71 -24.93
N GLN A 259 41.38 -18.53 -24.32
CA GLN A 259 42.39 -17.51 -24.55
C GLN A 259 43.78 -18.00 -24.12
N LYS A 260 43.92 -18.59 -22.93
CA LYS A 260 45.18 -19.21 -22.46
C LYS A 260 45.69 -20.26 -23.43
N PHE A 261 44.79 -21.10 -23.97
CA PHE A 261 45.15 -22.10 -24.97
C PHE A 261 45.66 -21.45 -26.25
N ILE A 262 44.97 -20.46 -26.77
CA ILE A 262 45.36 -19.71 -27.97
C ILE A 262 46.74 -19.07 -27.80
N ASP A 263 46.95 -18.36 -26.67
CA ASP A 263 48.22 -17.68 -26.41
C ASP A 263 49.40 -18.67 -26.28
N ARG A 264 49.19 -19.83 -25.66
CA ARG A 264 50.21 -20.87 -25.50
C ARG A 264 50.60 -21.57 -26.83
N PHE A 265 49.65 -21.70 -27.77
CA PHE A 265 49.84 -22.54 -28.95
C PHE A 265 49.85 -21.78 -30.29
N LYS A 266 49.52 -20.46 -30.30
CA LYS A 266 49.48 -19.62 -31.49
C LYS A 266 50.79 -19.65 -32.31
N ALA A 267 51.95 -19.78 -31.64
CA ALA A 267 53.27 -19.76 -32.29
C ALA A 267 53.79 -21.15 -32.70
N LYS A 268 53.09 -22.26 -32.39
CA LYS A 268 53.56 -23.64 -32.69
C LYS A 268 52.87 -24.14 -33.96
N ALA A 269 53.68 -24.38 -35.04
CA ALA A 269 53.20 -24.81 -36.35
C ALA A 269 52.33 -26.10 -36.29
N THR A 270 52.68 -27.05 -35.44
CA THR A 270 51.98 -28.34 -35.28
C THR A 270 50.59 -28.21 -34.67
N LYS A 271 50.29 -27.13 -33.92
CA LYS A 271 49.00 -26.87 -33.26
C LYS A 271 48.26 -25.63 -33.81
N ALA A 272 48.80 -24.97 -34.84
CA ALA A 272 48.21 -23.76 -35.41
C ALA A 272 46.76 -23.98 -35.89
N ARG A 273 46.44 -25.13 -36.48
CA ARG A 273 45.07 -25.47 -36.93
C ARG A 273 44.09 -25.60 -35.75
N GLN A 274 44.52 -26.14 -34.60
CA GLN A 274 43.73 -26.23 -33.38
C GLN A 274 43.53 -24.83 -32.75
N ALA A 275 44.57 -24.01 -32.73
CA ALA A 275 44.49 -22.63 -32.26
C ALA A 275 43.51 -21.81 -33.09
N GLN A 276 43.54 -21.92 -34.44
CA GLN A 276 42.55 -21.27 -35.30
C GLN A 276 41.12 -21.73 -35.05
N SER A 277 40.90 -23.02 -34.81
CA SER A 277 39.56 -23.53 -34.45
C SER A 277 39.05 -22.92 -33.13
N ARG A 278 39.94 -22.76 -32.15
CA ARG A 278 39.59 -22.13 -30.84
C ARG A 278 39.37 -20.63 -30.97
N ILE A 279 40.08 -19.93 -31.82
CA ILE A 279 39.81 -18.52 -32.15
C ILE A 279 38.40 -18.37 -32.73
N LYS A 280 38.04 -19.20 -33.74
CA LYS A 280 36.69 -19.19 -34.32
C LYS A 280 35.59 -19.53 -33.26
N GLN A 281 35.90 -20.42 -32.33
CA GLN A 281 34.99 -20.74 -31.24
C GLN A 281 34.80 -19.52 -30.30
N LEU A 282 35.89 -18.83 -29.95
CA LEU A 282 35.87 -17.62 -29.14
C LEU A 282 35.09 -16.48 -29.80
N GLU A 283 35.29 -16.28 -31.12
CA GLU A 283 34.57 -15.28 -31.92
C GLU A 283 33.07 -15.57 -32.05
N ARG A 284 32.65 -16.84 -32.03
CA ARG A 284 31.25 -17.26 -32.11
C ARG A 284 30.54 -17.25 -30.76
N MET A 285 31.28 -17.18 -29.63
CA MET A 285 30.66 -17.08 -28.33
C MET A 285 29.95 -15.73 -28.17
N GLN A 286 28.61 -15.74 -28.13
CA GLN A 286 27.84 -14.57 -27.75
C GLN A 286 28.29 -14.09 -26.36
N GLN A 287 28.59 -12.81 -26.23
CA GLN A 287 28.92 -12.26 -24.91
C GLN A 287 27.64 -12.16 -24.09
N LEU A 288 27.56 -12.94 -23.03
CA LEU A 288 26.55 -12.70 -21.97
C LEU A 288 26.93 -11.40 -21.25
N ALA A 289 25.96 -10.56 -20.99
CA ALA A 289 26.15 -9.42 -20.11
C ALA A 289 26.17 -9.92 -18.65
N PRO A 290 27.00 -9.34 -17.78
CA PRO A 290 26.89 -9.61 -16.34
C PRO A 290 25.47 -9.27 -15.90
N ALA A 291 24.98 -9.95 -14.87
CA ALA A 291 23.75 -9.51 -14.22
C ALA A 291 23.99 -8.09 -13.71
N HIS A 292 23.27 -7.12 -14.28
CA HIS A 292 23.23 -5.76 -13.72
C HIS A 292 22.43 -5.87 -12.39
N VAL A 293 23.12 -6.19 -11.34
CA VAL A 293 22.62 -5.94 -9.99
C VAL A 293 23.04 -4.52 -9.68
N ASP A 294 22.13 -3.57 -9.82
CA ASP A 294 22.34 -2.25 -9.24
C ASP A 294 22.74 -2.50 -7.78
N THR A 295 23.90 -1.98 -7.38
CA THR A 295 24.34 -2.12 -5.98
C THR A 295 23.23 -1.52 -5.12
N PRO A 296 22.56 -2.30 -4.25
CA PRO A 296 21.44 -1.77 -3.48
C PRO A 296 21.95 -0.54 -2.72
N PHE A 297 21.18 0.54 -2.82
CA PHE A 297 21.48 1.73 -2.06
C PHE A 297 21.49 1.37 -0.57
N THR A 298 22.58 1.63 0.13
CA THR A 298 22.70 1.37 1.57
C THR A 298 23.32 2.57 2.25
N PHE A 299 22.85 2.89 3.42
CA PHE A 299 23.45 3.87 4.31
C PHE A 299 23.31 3.38 5.75
N SER A 300 24.10 3.94 6.64
CA SER A 300 24.05 3.66 8.08
C SER A 300 24.03 4.95 8.87
N PHE A 301 23.34 4.95 9.99
CA PHE A 301 23.47 6.04 10.96
C PHE A 301 24.84 5.95 11.63
N ARG A 302 25.41 7.08 11.92
CA ARG A 302 26.66 7.16 12.65
C ARG A 302 26.39 6.94 14.14
N GLU A 303 27.30 6.25 14.83
CA GLU A 303 27.21 6.02 16.27
C GLU A 303 27.04 7.35 17.03
N PRO A 304 26.10 7.42 17.97
CA PRO A 304 25.91 8.58 18.83
C PRO A 304 27.18 8.82 19.68
N THR A 305 27.56 10.08 19.84
CA THR A 305 28.79 10.40 20.57
C THR A 305 28.68 10.20 22.06
N LYS A 306 27.50 10.39 22.65
CA LYS A 306 27.23 10.24 24.10
C LYS A 306 25.78 9.87 24.31
N MET A 307 25.52 9.01 25.32
CA MET A 307 24.18 8.60 25.71
C MET A 307 24.00 8.76 27.22
N SER A 308 22.80 9.11 27.64
CA SER A 308 22.33 9.11 29.03
C SER A 308 21.07 8.25 29.14
N SER A 309 20.74 7.77 30.31
CA SER A 309 19.49 7.04 30.54
C SER A 309 18.78 7.64 31.77
N PRO A 310 17.56 8.14 31.61
CA PRO A 310 16.78 8.31 30.37
C PRO A 310 17.31 9.47 29.49
N LEU A 311 16.95 9.44 28.19
CA LEU A 311 17.22 10.53 27.24
C LEU A 311 16.15 11.62 27.34
N LEU A 312 14.87 11.20 27.41
CA LEU A 312 13.73 12.09 27.47
C LEU A 312 12.59 11.43 28.29
N THR A 313 11.93 12.21 29.15
CA THR A 313 10.77 11.74 29.91
C THR A 313 9.64 12.77 29.85
N LEU A 314 8.43 12.31 29.61
CA LEU A 314 7.19 13.06 29.81
C LEU A 314 6.49 12.56 31.07
N GLU A 315 6.22 13.45 32.02
CA GLU A 315 5.52 13.12 33.28
C GLU A 315 4.17 13.83 33.34
N ASN A 316 3.08 13.03 33.33
CA ASN A 316 1.70 13.53 33.36
C ASN A 316 1.43 14.65 32.36
N ALA A 317 2.02 14.54 31.17
CA ALA A 317 1.98 15.58 30.16
C ALA A 317 0.58 15.68 29.52
N SER A 318 0.14 16.92 29.29
CA SER A 318 -1.03 17.22 28.48
C SER A 318 -0.59 18.02 27.27
N ILE A 319 -1.04 17.59 26.08
CA ILE A 319 -0.66 18.18 24.79
C ILE A 319 -1.89 18.74 24.08
N GLY A 320 -1.71 19.82 23.30
CA GLY A 320 -2.78 20.45 22.55
C GLY A 320 -2.40 21.83 22.04
N TYR A 321 -3.37 22.54 21.51
CA TYR A 321 -3.21 23.90 20.95
C TYR A 321 -4.15 24.89 21.64
N GLY A 322 -3.60 25.94 22.20
CA GLY A 322 -4.36 26.90 23.00
C GLY A 322 -5.10 26.20 24.14
N ASP A 323 -6.42 26.37 24.22
CA ASP A 323 -7.24 25.73 25.27
C ASP A 323 -7.71 24.31 24.89
N LYS A 324 -7.49 23.88 23.65
CA LYS A 324 -7.93 22.58 23.16
C LYS A 324 -6.91 21.50 23.51
N LYS A 325 -7.22 20.69 24.50
CA LYS A 325 -6.43 19.49 24.84
C LYS A 325 -6.71 18.40 23.83
N ILE A 326 -5.64 17.74 23.35
CA ILE A 326 -5.69 16.62 22.41
C ILE A 326 -5.45 15.30 23.13
N ALA A 327 -4.46 15.25 24.04
CA ALA A 327 -4.26 14.11 24.91
C ALA A 327 -3.75 14.57 26.28
N GLU A 328 -4.08 13.78 27.31
CA GLU A 328 -3.81 14.11 28.71
C GLU A 328 -3.14 12.94 29.42
N LYS A 329 -2.46 13.28 30.54
CA LYS A 329 -1.84 12.32 31.47
C LYS A 329 -0.87 11.36 30.78
N ILE A 330 -0.17 11.85 29.76
CA ILE A 330 0.84 11.08 29.05
C ILE A 330 2.03 10.82 29.96
N LYS A 331 2.41 9.55 30.07
CA LYS A 331 3.65 9.11 30.70
C LYS A 331 4.45 8.36 29.66
N LEU A 332 5.62 8.87 29.30
CA LEU A 332 6.48 8.27 28.31
C LEU A 332 7.93 8.49 28.71
N GLN A 333 8.71 7.43 28.68
CA GLN A 333 10.15 7.50 28.93
C GLN A 333 10.91 6.91 27.73
N ILE A 334 11.84 7.68 27.20
CA ILE A 334 12.69 7.27 26.08
C ILE A 334 14.09 7.01 26.64
N THR A 335 14.52 5.77 26.52
CA THR A 335 15.86 5.28 26.86
C THR A 335 16.68 5.02 25.59
N PRO A 336 18.01 4.83 25.67
CA PRO A 336 18.83 4.57 24.47
C PRO A 336 18.37 3.43 23.58
N ASN A 337 17.73 2.40 24.14
CA ASN A 337 17.28 1.22 23.39
C ASN A 337 15.79 1.24 23.03
N SER A 338 15.09 2.33 23.33
CA SER A 338 13.64 2.40 23.02
C SER A 338 13.38 2.34 21.52
N ARG A 339 12.47 1.46 21.11
CA ARG A 339 12.00 1.24 19.73
C ARG A 339 10.49 1.36 19.70
N ILE A 340 9.98 2.57 19.61
CA ILE A 340 8.57 2.89 19.84
C ILE A 340 7.87 3.17 18.52
N GLY A 341 6.82 2.39 18.21
CA GLY A 341 5.87 2.65 17.14
C GLY A 341 4.64 3.40 17.67
N LEU A 342 4.34 4.59 17.15
CA LEU A 342 3.15 5.34 17.51
C LEU A 342 1.98 5.00 16.56
N LEU A 343 0.97 4.36 17.13
CA LEU A 343 -0.25 3.97 16.46
C LEU A 343 -1.41 4.93 16.77
N GLY A 344 -2.41 4.96 15.92
CA GLY A 344 -3.63 5.76 16.11
C GLY A 344 -4.21 6.27 14.81
N MET A 345 -5.50 6.55 14.80
CA MET A 345 -6.21 7.11 13.64
C MET A 345 -5.68 8.49 13.28
N ASN A 346 -5.95 8.94 12.04
CA ASN A 346 -5.62 10.30 11.65
C ASN A 346 -6.39 11.31 12.50
N GLY A 347 -5.69 12.37 12.95
CA GLY A 347 -6.25 13.35 13.87
C GLY A 347 -6.25 12.93 15.35
N ALA A 348 -5.80 11.73 15.71
CA ALA A 348 -5.72 11.28 17.10
C ALA A 348 -4.70 12.04 17.95
N GLY A 349 -3.76 12.79 17.31
CA GLY A 349 -2.77 13.59 18.00
C GLY A 349 -1.34 13.06 17.94
N LYS A 350 -1.03 12.12 17.06
CA LYS A 350 0.34 11.57 16.87
C LYS A 350 1.37 12.65 16.59
N SER A 351 1.16 13.47 15.57
CA SER A 351 2.08 14.57 15.21
C SER A 351 2.13 15.67 16.28
N THR A 352 1.04 15.85 17.07
CA THR A 352 1.05 16.76 18.23
C THR A 352 1.96 16.21 19.33
N LEU A 353 1.90 14.91 19.61
CA LEU A 353 2.77 14.24 20.56
C LEU A 353 4.25 14.35 20.11
N ILE A 354 4.53 14.08 18.85
CA ILE A 354 5.87 14.22 18.28
C ILE A 354 6.42 15.64 18.46
N LYS A 355 5.65 16.67 18.09
CA LYS A 355 6.07 18.08 18.25
C LYS A 355 6.36 18.44 19.71
N SER A 356 5.60 17.86 20.65
CA SER A 356 5.87 18.05 22.08
C SER A 356 7.10 17.27 22.56
N LEU A 357 7.40 16.09 21.98
CA LEU A 357 8.62 15.34 22.25
C LEU A 357 9.87 16.08 21.73
N VAL A 358 9.81 16.63 20.52
CA VAL A 358 10.89 17.43 19.94
C VAL A 358 11.09 18.73 20.74
N GLY A 359 10.02 19.33 21.24
CA GLY A 359 10.02 20.59 21.96
C GLY A 359 9.52 21.78 21.14
N ASP A 360 9.01 21.52 19.93
CA ASP A 360 8.41 22.54 19.05
C ASP A 360 7.04 23.00 19.55
N LEU A 361 6.37 22.17 20.35
CA LEU A 361 5.08 22.48 20.95
C LEU A 361 5.18 22.40 22.48
N PRO A 362 4.95 23.50 23.22
CA PRO A 362 4.96 23.48 24.67
C PRO A 362 3.82 22.62 25.22
N LEU A 363 4.07 21.98 26.36
CA LEU A 363 3.04 21.22 27.09
C LEU A 363 2.01 22.17 27.69
N LEU A 364 0.74 21.77 27.67
CA LEU A 364 -0.35 22.47 28.38
C LEU A 364 -0.32 22.21 29.88
N ALA A 365 0.17 21.02 30.30
CA ALA A 365 0.39 20.64 31.70
C ALA A 365 1.40 19.48 31.76
N GLY A 366 1.96 19.24 32.95
CA GLY A 366 2.96 18.21 33.16
C GLY A 366 4.38 18.71 32.91
N GLU A 367 5.33 17.80 32.81
CA GLU A 367 6.75 18.14 32.71
C GLU A 367 7.45 17.34 31.60
N ARG A 368 8.33 18.00 30.83
CA ARG A 368 9.25 17.39 29.87
C ARG A 368 10.68 17.51 30.40
N LYS A 369 11.24 16.38 30.80
CA LYS A 369 12.62 16.28 31.28
C LYS A 369 13.50 15.75 30.16
N ALA A 370 14.39 16.57 29.67
CA ALA A 370 15.35 16.22 28.63
C ALA A 370 16.77 16.16 29.22
N SER A 371 17.53 15.16 28.84
CA SER A 371 18.97 15.10 29.18
C SER A 371 19.75 16.22 28.50
N GLU A 372 20.80 16.72 29.14
CA GLU A 372 21.73 17.68 28.52
C GLU A 372 22.46 17.10 27.29
N LEU A 373 22.51 15.76 27.18
CA LEU A 373 23.14 15.07 26.06
C LEU A 373 22.12 14.72 24.94
N LEU A 374 20.87 15.13 25.08
CA LEU A 374 19.83 14.83 24.11
C LEU A 374 20.13 15.51 22.76
N ASN A 375 20.25 14.70 21.71
CA ASN A 375 20.38 15.15 20.33
C ASN A 375 19.34 14.44 19.46
N ILE A 376 18.28 15.17 19.08
CA ILE A 376 17.13 14.62 18.35
C ILE A 376 17.36 14.82 16.84
N GLY A 377 17.36 13.72 16.09
CA GLY A 377 17.16 13.72 14.64
C GLY A 377 15.67 13.63 14.35
N TYR A 378 15.07 14.72 13.90
CA TYR A 378 13.64 14.74 13.58
C TYR A 378 13.46 14.73 12.07
N PHE A 379 12.69 13.77 11.57
CA PHE A 379 12.26 13.70 10.17
C PHE A 379 10.74 13.80 10.11
N ALA A 380 10.24 14.84 9.47
CA ALA A 380 8.83 15.06 9.21
C ALA A 380 8.62 15.60 7.80
N GLN A 381 7.41 15.48 7.30
CA GLN A 381 7.03 16.00 5.98
C GLN A 381 7.41 17.49 5.81
N HIS A 382 7.23 18.29 6.87
CA HIS A 382 7.61 19.72 6.86
C HIS A 382 9.11 19.97 6.74
N GLN A 383 9.96 19.01 7.03
CA GLN A 383 11.43 19.22 6.91
C GLN A 383 11.90 19.18 5.46
N MET A 384 11.17 18.50 4.58
CA MET A 384 11.43 18.60 3.14
C MET A 384 11.11 20.00 2.60
N ASP A 385 10.08 20.64 3.18
CA ASP A 385 9.69 22.02 2.85
C ASP A 385 10.64 23.05 3.50
N ALA A 386 11.31 22.67 4.61
CA ALA A 386 12.29 23.50 5.31
C ALA A 386 13.68 23.50 4.66
N LEU A 387 13.94 22.61 3.70
CA LEU A 387 15.17 22.65 2.90
C LEU A 387 15.24 23.96 2.12
N ASP A 388 16.40 24.63 2.17
CA ASP A 388 16.63 25.83 1.37
C ASP A 388 16.67 25.46 -0.13
N GLY A 389 15.58 25.73 -0.84
CA GLY A 389 15.44 25.41 -2.27
C GLY A 389 16.53 26.03 -3.14
N HIS A 390 17.05 27.20 -2.76
CA HIS A 390 18.08 27.92 -3.50
C HIS A 390 19.50 27.42 -3.17
N ALA A 391 19.67 26.67 -2.09
CA ALA A 391 20.95 26.08 -1.70
C ALA A 391 21.14 24.69 -2.31
N SER A 392 22.38 24.36 -2.67
CA SER A 392 22.75 23.01 -3.09
C SER A 392 22.92 22.06 -1.89
N PRO A 393 22.86 20.72 -2.10
CA PRO A 393 23.18 19.74 -1.06
C PRO A 393 24.50 20.01 -0.35
N MET A 394 25.51 20.35 -1.12
CA MET A 394 26.84 20.67 -0.60
C MET A 394 26.83 21.87 0.33
N LEU A 395 26.13 22.93 -0.06
CA LEU A 395 26.03 24.14 0.75
C LEU A 395 25.22 23.88 2.04
N GLN A 396 24.13 23.14 1.97
CA GLN A 396 23.32 22.80 3.16
C GLN A 396 24.10 21.93 4.14
N LEU A 397 24.83 20.92 3.66
CA LEU A 397 25.68 20.09 4.50
C LEU A 397 26.82 20.90 5.12
N ALA A 398 27.46 21.78 4.36
CA ALA A 398 28.57 22.63 4.85
C ALA A 398 28.11 23.60 5.95
N ARG A 399 26.86 24.05 5.97
CA ARG A 399 26.30 24.92 7.03
C ARG A 399 26.21 24.23 8.39
N ILE A 400 26.03 22.90 8.42
CA ILE A 400 25.91 22.11 9.65
C ILE A 400 27.18 21.33 10.00
N ALA A 401 28.15 21.28 9.08
CA ALA A 401 29.43 20.63 9.30
C ALA A 401 30.43 21.54 10.02
N ASP A 402 31.34 20.95 10.80
CA ASP A 402 32.42 21.68 11.39
C ASP A 402 33.35 22.28 10.33
N LYS A 403 33.77 23.52 10.51
CA LYS A 403 34.62 24.28 9.58
C LYS A 403 35.96 23.60 9.25
N GLN A 404 36.39 22.64 10.06
CA GLN A 404 37.64 21.90 9.87
C GLN A 404 37.50 20.68 8.95
N ILE A 405 36.28 20.30 8.56
CA ILE A 405 36.02 19.15 7.71
C ILE A 405 36.31 19.52 6.26
N SER A 406 37.12 18.68 5.60
CA SER A 406 37.44 18.91 4.18
C SER A 406 36.25 18.69 3.25
N GLU A 407 36.19 19.47 2.18
CA GLU A 407 35.15 19.33 1.14
C GLU A 407 35.07 17.90 0.56
N ALA A 408 36.21 17.21 0.45
CA ALA A 408 36.25 15.83 -0.05
C ALA A 408 35.45 14.86 0.84
N ILE A 409 35.46 15.03 2.16
CA ILE A 409 34.69 14.23 3.11
C ILE A 409 33.19 14.51 2.92
N LEU A 410 32.79 15.77 2.75
CA LEU A 410 31.42 16.16 2.53
C LEU A 410 30.87 15.59 1.20
N ARG A 411 31.68 15.69 0.13
CA ARG A 411 31.33 15.10 -1.18
C ARG A 411 31.21 13.57 -1.12
N SER A 412 32.16 12.90 -0.45
CA SER A 412 32.10 11.45 -0.27
C SER A 412 30.86 11.02 0.49
N PHE A 413 30.49 11.77 1.54
CA PHE A 413 29.29 11.49 2.32
C PHE A 413 28.01 11.70 1.49
N LEU A 414 27.87 12.81 0.77
CA LEU A 414 26.73 13.01 -0.13
C LEU A 414 26.68 11.96 -1.24
N GLY A 415 27.86 11.50 -1.69
CA GLY A 415 27.97 10.39 -2.64
C GLY A 415 27.35 9.10 -2.12
N SER A 416 27.53 8.78 -0.82
CA SER A 416 26.89 7.61 -0.19
C SER A 416 25.37 7.71 -0.12
N PHE A 417 24.79 8.91 -0.24
CA PHE A 417 23.34 9.14 -0.37
C PHE A 417 22.86 9.27 -1.83
N GLY A 418 23.69 8.88 -2.81
CA GLY A 418 23.35 8.87 -4.22
C GLY A 418 23.40 10.24 -4.91
N PHE A 419 23.99 11.24 -4.25
CA PHE A 419 24.29 12.51 -4.90
C PHE A 419 25.67 12.42 -5.55
N SER A 420 25.79 12.67 -6.85
CA SER A 420 27.06 12.59 -7.58
C SER A 420 27.20 13.72 -8.61
N GLY A 421 28.44 14.08 -8.95
CA GLY A 421 28.75 15.06 -9.98
C GLY A 421 28.05 16.41 -9.75
N GLU A 422 27.49 16.97 -10.81
CA GLU A 422 26.79 18.26 -10.80
C GLU A 422 25.59 18.32 -9.86
N ARG A 423 25.00 17.16 -9.52
CA ARG A 423 23.81 17.10 -8.65
C ARG A 423 24.10 17.57 -7.22
N MET A 424 25.37 17.46 -6.74
CA MET A 424 25.78 17.97 -5.43
C MET A 424 25.76 19.50 -5.34
N ASP A 425 26.00 20.17 -6.47
CA ASP A 425 26.12 21.61 -6.56
C ASP A 425 24.87 22.28 -7.16
N THR A 426 23.86 21.49 -7.58
CA THR A 426 22.60 21.97 -8.15
C THR A 426 21.63 22.43 -7.04
N PRO A 427 20.93 23.58 -7.17
CA PRO A 427 19.90 24.02 -6.22
C PRO A 427 18.78 23.00 -6.01
N CYS A 428 18.36 22.82 -4.75
CA CYS A 428 17.39 21.80 -4.35
C CYS A 428 15.96 22.05 -4.85
N GLU A 429 15.63 23.23 -5.35
CA GLU A 429 14.30 23.52 -5.91
C GLU A 429 14.00 22.65 -7.14
N SER A 430 15.02 22.23 -7.89
CA SER A 430 14.91 21.32 -9.04
C SER A 430 14.80 19.84 -8.67
N PHE A 431 14.84 19.50 -7.37
CA PHE A 431 14.85 18.12 -6.90
C PHE A 431 13.46 17.54 -6.84
N SER A 432 13.35 16.25 -7.19
CA SER A 432 12.15 15.45 -6.94
C SER A 432 11.90 15.29 -5.44
N GLY A 433 10.66 14.93 -5.06
CA GLY A 433 10.32 14.64 -3.65
C GLY A 433 11.25 13.60 -3.02
N GLY A 434 11.59 12.54 -3.74
CA GLY A 434 12.53 11.51 -3.27
C GLY A 434 13.96 12.00 -3.10
N GLU A 435 14.45 12.88 -3.98
CA GLU A 435 15.79 13.50 -3.80
C GLU A 435 15.83 14.43 -2.59
N ARG A 436 14.76 15.20 -2.35
CA ARG A 436 14.64 16.05 -1.16
C ARG A 436 14.60 15.22 0.12
N ALA A 437 13.84 14.12 0.13
CA ALA A 437 13.77 13.21 1.28
C ALA A 437 15.15 12.57 1.58
N ARG A 438 15.88 12.13 0.55
CA ARG A 438 17.27 11.63 0.70
C ARG A 438 18.21 12.67 1.29
N LEU A 439 18.11 13.91 0.82
CA LEU A 439 18.94 14.98 1.37
C LEU A 439 18.60 15.26 2.82
N ALA A 440 17.32 15.35 3.19
CA ALA A 440 16.89 15.56 4.57
C ALA A 440 17.41 14.43 5.48
N LEU A 441 17.32 13.17 5.06
CA LEU A 441 17.92 12.04 5.78
C LEU A 441 19.43 12.16 5.92
N ALA A 442 20.15 12.54 4.85
CA ALA A 442 21.59 12.74 4.90
C ALA A 442 21.98 13.80 5.93
N LEU A 443 21.25 14.93 5.98
CA LEU A 443 21.51 15.99 6.95
C LEU A 443 21.28 15.53 8.41
N ILE A 444 20.26 14.70 8.66
CA ILE A 444 19.98 14.09 9.97
C ILE A 444 21.10 13.12 10.37
N VAL A 445 21.48 12.21 9.48
CA VAL A 445 22.56 11.23 9.70
C VAL A 445 23.88 11.93 10.02
N TRP A 446 24.15 13.05 9.35
CA TRP A 446 25.36 13.84 9.61
C TRP A 446 25.45 14.35 11.04
N GLN A 447 24.33 14.73 11.64
CA GLN A 447 24.26 15.32 12.99
C GLN A 447 24.46 14.29 14.13
N ARG A 448 24.57 13.00 13.83
CA ARG A 448 24.75 11.90 14.81
C ARG A 448 23.73 11.96 15.97
N PRO A 449 22.44 11.88 15.70
CA PRO A 449 21.43 11.92 16.75
C PRO A 449 21.54 10.71 17.68
N ASN A 450 21.08 10.86 18.93
CA ASN A 450 20.89 9.74 19.86
C ASN A 450 19.41 9.36 20.05
N VAL A 451 18.50 10.20 19.55
CA VAL A 451 17.07 9.91 19.40
C VAL A 451 16.65 10.24 17.98
N LEU A 452 16.07 9.29 17.28
CA LEU A 452 15.41 9.51 15.98
C LEU A 452 13.90 9.57 16.19
N ILE A 453 13.28 10.65 15.74
CA ILE A 453 11.82 10.80 15.69
C ILE A 453 11.44 10.93 14.23
N LEU A 454 10.69 9.95 13.73
CA LEU A 454 10.35 9.83 12.32
C LEU A 454 8.83 9.87 12.15
N ASP A 455 8.32 10.90 11.47
CA ASP A 455 6.89 11.07 11.16
C ASP A 455 6.67 10.83 9.67
N GLU A 456 6.13 9.64 9.30
CA GLU A 456 5.91 9.16 7.94
C GLU A 456 7.16 9.22 7.04
N PRO A 457 8.28 8.61 7.45
CA PRO A 457 9.56 8.78 6.75
C PRO A 457 9.60 8.12 5.37
N THR A 458 8.68 7.21 5.06
CA THR A 458 8.64 6.46 3.81
C THR A 458 7.88 7.18 2.70
N ASN A 459 7.15 8.25 3.02
CA ASN A 459 6.49 9.06 2.03
C ASN A 459 7.51 9.63 1.03
N HIS A 460 7.24 9.46 -0.26
CA HIS A 460 8.10 9.87 -1.38
C HIS A 460 9.40 9.06 -1.57
N LEU A 461 9.69 8.05 -0.73
CA LEU A 461 10.81 7.14 -0.92
C LEU A 461 10.41 6.01 -1.88
N ASP A 462 11.31 5.66 -2.78
CA ASP A 462 11.16 4.44 -3.59
C ASP A 462 11.48 3.18 -2.78
N LEU A 463 11.17 2.01 -3.33
CA LEU A 463 11.33 0.73 -2.64
C LEU A 463 12.76 0.49 -2.14
N ASP A 464 13.77 0.86 -2.92
CA ASP A 464 15.19 0.68 -2.56
C ASP A 464 15.56 1.55 -1.36
N MET A 465 15.09 2.81 -1.36
CA MET A 465 15.29 3.73 -0.24
C MET A 465 14.55 3.30 1.02
N ARG A 466 13.32 2.78 0.90
CA ARG A 466 12.56 2.24 2.04
C ARG A 466 13.29 1.06 2.66
N HIS A 467 13.80 0.15 1.83
CA HIS A 467 14.59 -0.98 2.31
C HIS A 467 15.88 -0.52 3.01
N ALA A 468 16.62 0.41 2.41
CA ALA A 468 17.82 0.97 3.01
C ALA A 468 17.54 1.67 4.35
N LEU A 469 16.43 2.42 4.44
CA LEU A 469 16.01 3.06 5.68
C LEU A 469 15.67 2.02 6.76
N SER A 470 14.93 0.97 6.41
CA SER A 470 14.58 -0.11 7.33
C SER A 470 15.82 -0.78 7.90
N MET A 471 16.79 -1.13 7.05
CA MET A 471 18.08 -1.71 7.47
C MET A 471 18.88 -0.75 8.36
N ALA A 472 18.98 0.51 7.96
CA ALA A 472 19.71 1.50 8.73
C ALA A 472 19.10 1.78 10.11
N LEU A 473 17.75 1.70 10.24
CA LEU A 473 17.05 1.87 11.51
C LEU A 473 17.22 0.65 12.43
N GLN A 474 17.28 -0.57 11.87
CA GLN A 474 17.59 -1.79 12.66
C GLN A 474 18.98 -1.71 13.29
N ASP A 475 19.97 -1.25 12.54
CA ASP A 475 21.37 -1.13 12.98
C ASP A 475 21.63 0.11 13.83
N PHE A 476 20.65 1.02 13.97
CA PHE A 476 20.85 2.27 14.72
C PHE A 476 20.97 2.01 16.22
N GLU A 477 22.01 2.49 16.87
CA GLU A 477 22.27 2.27 18.31
C GLU A 477 21.56 3.26 19.26
N GLY A 478 20.80 4.23 18.74
CA GLY A 478 20.01 5.19 19.53
C GLY A 478 18.56 4.79 19.68
N ALA A 479 17.76 5.63 20.34
CA ALA A 479 16.32 5.44 20.47
C ALA A 479 15.59 5.83 19.17
N VAL A 480 14.52 5.10 18.84
CA VAL A 480 13.65 5.38 17.68
C VAL A 480 12.21 5.57 18.15
N VAL A 481 11.58 6.65 17.70
CA VAL A 481 10.14 6.86 17.77
C VAL A 481 9.62 7.01 16.34
N LEU A 482 8.79 6.07 15.90
CA LEU A 482 8.34 5.95 14.52
C LEU A 482 6.83 6.11 14.42
N VAL A 483 6.37 7.01 13.56
CA VAL A 483 5.00 7.02 13.02
C VAL A 483 5.10 6.61 11.57
N SER A 484 4.43 5.54 11.20
CA SER A 484 4.33 5.07 9.82
C SER A 484 3.02 4.35 9.58
N HIS A 485 2.57 4.34 8.34
CA HIS A 485 1.47 3.50 7.87
C HIS A 485 1.98 2.21 7.20
N GLU A 486 3.29 2.06 7.05
CA GLU A 486 3.94 0.88 6.50
C GLU A 486 4.14 -0.17 7.59
N ARG A 487 3.35 -1.25 7.52
CA ARG A 487 3.33 -2.33 8.52
C ARG A 487 4.69 -3.01 8.67
N GLN A 488 5.35 -3.28 7.55
CA GLN A 488 6.65 -3.96 7.52
C GLN A 488 7.73 -3.13 8.22
N LEU A 489 7.75 -1.81 8.02
CA LEU A 489 8.73 -0.93 8.67
C LEU A 489 8.53 -0.91 10.20
N ILE A 490 7.28 -0.77 10.67
CA ILE A 490 7.00 -0.80 12.12
C ILE A 490 7.39 -2.15 12.70
N ALA A 491 6.97 -3.27 12.07
CA ALA A 491 7.27 -4.62 12.55
C ALA A 491 8.78 -4.94 12.59
N SER A 492 9.58 -4.35 11.69
CA SER A 492 11.02 -4.60 11.60
C SER A 492 11.87 -3.72 12.53
N VAL A 493 11.33 -2.60 13.01
CA VAL A 493 12.10 -1.57 13.76
C VAL A 493 11.61 -1.40 15.18
N CYS A 494 10.30 -1.60 15.46
CA CYS A 494 9.68 -1.26 16.74
C CYS A 494 9.39 -2.50 17.58
N ASP A 495 9.79 -2.45 18.85
CA ASP A 495 9.52 -3.49 19.85
C ASP A 495 8.32 -3.13 20.74
N GLU A 496 8.04 -1.83 20.89
CA GLU A 496 6.97 -1.29 21.72
C GLU A 496 5.97 -0.53 20.82
N LEU A 497 4.69 -0.78 21.01
CA LEU A 497 3.61 -0.09 20.29
C LEU A 497 2.82 0.80 21.27
N LEU A 498 2.70 2.09 20.96
CA LEU A 498 1.91 3.04 21.74
C LEU A 498 0.71 3.51 20.92
N LEU A 499 -0.48 3.34 21.48
CA LEU A 499 -1.73 3.76 20.88
C LEU A 499 -2.18 5.14 21.40
N VAL A 500 -2.30 6.09 20.46
CA VAL A 500 -2.91 7.39 20.72
C VAL A 500 -4.37 7.35 20.31
N HIS A 501 -5.27 7.27 21.31
CA HIS A 501 -6.71 7.18 21.08
C HIS A 501 -7.52 7.78 22.24
N GLY A 502 -8.65 8.44 21.91
CA GLY A 502 -9.57 8.97 22.93
C GLY A 502 -8.95 9.96 23.91
N GLY A 503 -7.96 10.75 23.47
CA GLY A 503 -7.26 11.72 24.32
C GLY A 503 -6.24 11.10 25.29
N LYS A 504 -5.85 9.86 25.07
CA LYS A 504 -4.85 9.13 25.89
C LYS A 504 -3.75 8.58 25.00
N CYS A 505 -2.61 8.28 25.62
CA CYS A 505 -1.51 7.55 25.02
C CYS A 505 -1.21 6.36 25.93
N THR A 506 -1.47 5.14 25.46
CA THR A 506 -1.32 3.90 26.23
C THR A 506 -0.52 2.89 25.42
N GLU A 507 0.16 2.00 26.12
CA GLU A 507 0.79 0.84 25.47
C GLU A 507 -0.28 -0.05 24.83
N PHE A 508 0.02 -0.54 23.63
CA PHE A 508 -0.85 -1.45 22.87
C PHE A 508 -0.32 -2.87 23.03
N GLU A 509 -1.07 -3.70 23.75
CA GLU A 509 -0.75 -5.12 23.92
C GLU A 509 -1.24 -5.91 22.70
N GLY A 510 -0.34 -6.30 21.81
CA GLY A 510 -0.64 -7.06 20.60
C GLY A 510 0.27 -6.69 19.43
N ASP A 511 0.10 -7.38 18.32
CA ASP A 511 0.82 -7.12 17.09
C ASP A 511 0.05 -6.16 16.15
N LEU A 512 0.61 -5.90 14.96
CA LEU A 512 -0.03 -5.05 13.96
C LEU A 512 -1.29 -5.68 13.35
N GLN A 513 -1.45 -7.01 13.42
CA GLN A 513 -2.67 -7.68 12.97
C GLN A 513 -3.79 -7.46 13.99
N ASP A 514 -3.47 -7.50 15.28
CA ASP A 514 -4.41 -7.18 16.34
C ASP A 514 -4.79 -5.69 16.31
N TYR A 515 -3.83 -4.81 15.97
CA TYR A 515 -4.13 -3.40 15.74
C TYR A 515 -5.08 -3.20 14.56
N ALA A 516 -4.92 -3.94 13.46
CA ALA A 516 -5.85 -3.89 12.33
C ALA A 516 -7.27 -4.34 12.71
N LYS A 517 -7.41 -5.38 13.56
CA LYS A 517 -8.72 -5.81 14.10
C LYS A 517 -9.32 -4.72 14.98
N TRP A 518 -8.51 -4.19 15.91
CA TRP A 518 -8.92 -3.10 16.80
C TRP A 518 -9.41 -1.87 16.01
N LEU A 519 -8.72 -1.48 14.92
CA LEU A 519 -9.14 -0.39 14.04
C LEU A 519 -10.52 -0.63 13.44
N ARG A 520 -10.79 -1.84 12.93
CA ARG A 520 -12.10 -2.20 12.36
C ARG A 520 -13.20 -2.10 13.40
N GLU A 521 -12.96 -2.58 14.61
CA GLU A 521 -13.92 -2.50 15.75
C GLU A 521 -14.15 -1.05 16.20
N ALA A 522 -13.10 -0.28 16.37
CA ALA A 522 -13.18 1.13 16.77
C ALA A 522 -13.98 1.96 15.74
N ARG A 523 -13.77 1.69 14.45
CA ARG A 523 -14.50 2.33 13.36
C ARG A 523 -15.99 1.96 13.38
N GLN A 524 -16.30 0.67 13.55
CA GLN A 524 -17.69 0.22 13.66
C GLN A 524 -18.42 0.88 14.82
N GLN A 525 -17.74 1.03 15.97
CA GLN A 525 -18.27 1.74 17.13
C GLN A 525 -18.52 3.22 16.84
N GLN A 526 -17.63 3.90 16.11
CA GLN A 526 -17.84 5.30 15.73
C GLN A 526 -19.04 5.47 14.79
N ILE A 527 -19.18 4.60 13.78
CA ILE A 527 -20.33 4.60 12.87
C ILE A 527 -21.63 4.39 13.64
N ASN A 528 -21.68 3.40 14.55
CA ASN A 528 -22.85 3.10 15.37
C ASN A 528 -23.19 4.27 16.31
N ALA A 529 -22.20 4.92 16.91
CA ALA A 529 -22.40 6.09 17.77
C ALA A 529 -22.96 7.30 16.99
N GLN A 530 -22.46 7.55 15.77
CA GLN A 530 -22.93 8.63 14.90
C GLN A 530 -24.38 8.38 14.44
N THR A 531 -24.73 7.15 14.08
CA THR A 531 -26.09 6.75 13.71
C THR A 531 -27.07 6.94 14.88
N ALA A 532 -26.65 6.61 16.09
CA ALA A 532 -27.45 6.82 17.30
C ALA A 532 -27.68 8.32 17.62
N VAL A 533 -26.68 9.17 17.40
CA VAL A 533 -26.80 10.63 17.58
C VAL A 533 -27.67 11.27 16.48
N ALA A 534 -27.56 10.81 15.24
CA ALA A 534 -28.42 11.26 14.14
C ALA A 534 -29.89 10.92 14.38
N GLN A 535 -30.18 9.73 14.91
CA GLN A 535 -31.54 9.31 15.30
C GLN A 535 -32.10 10.13 16.48
N ASN A 536 -31.25 10.56 17.42
CA ASN A 536 -31.68 11.42 18.53
C ASN A 536 -31.87 12.89 18.13
N ASN A 537 -31.14 13.40 17.14
CA ASN A 537 -31.29 14.79 16.65
C ASN A 537 -32.45 14.96 15.67
N SER A 538 -32.90 13.90 15.01
CA SER A 538 -34.11 13.93 14.17
C SER A 538 -35.41 13.90 15.01
N SER A 539 -35.32 13.68 16.31
CA SER A 539 -36.48 13.67 17.21
C SER A 539 -36.84 15.03 17.83
N SER A 540 -36.15 16.13 17.46
CA SER A 540 -36.37 17.45 18.07
C SER A 540 -37.10 18.50 17.21
N ALA A 541 -37.67 18.12 16.05
CA ALA A 541 -38.42 19.05 15.21
C ALA A 541 -39.57 18.36 14.43
N ALA A 542 -40.64 17.94 15.13
CA ALA A 542 -42.01 17.85 14.61
C ALA A 542 -42.99 17.53 15.75
N PRO A 543 -44.25 18.01 15.73
CA PRO A 543 -45.22 17.75 16.81
C PRO A 543 -45.63 16.28 16.79
N ALA A 544 -45.75 15.72 17.98
CA ALA A 544 -45.98 14.33 18.29
C ALA A 544 -47.10 13.66 17.48
N PRO A 545 -46.82 12.54 16.82
CA PRO A 545 -47.82 11.50 16.64
C PRO A 545 -47.74 10.51 17.81
N ALA A 546 -48.89 9.92 18.08
CA ALA A 546 -49.20 9.07 19.22
C ALA A 546 -48.16 8.03 19.59
N LYS A 547 -48.06 7.75 20.90
CA LYS A 547 -47.28 6.69 21.50
C LYS A 547 -47.49 5.36 20.79
N VAL A 548 -46.55 4.98 19.91
CA VAL A 548 -46.44 3.63 19.38
C VAL A 548 -45.75 2.78 20.45
N ASP A 549 -46.44 1.74 20.82
CA ASP A 549 -46.21 0.85 21.93
C ASP A 549 -44.84 0.13 21.79
N LYS A 550 -43.79 0.60 22.51
CA LYS A 550 -42.47 -0.06 22.59
C LYS A 550 -42.57 -1.51 23.09
N GLU A 551 -43.68 -1.86 23.72
CA GLU A 551 -43.95 -3.21 24.22
C GLU A 551 -44.41 -4.13 23.06
N ALA A 552 -45.14 -3.60 22.08
CA ALA A 552 -45.53 -4.34 20.88
C ALA A 552 -44.30 -4.65 19.98
N GLN A 553 -43.41 -3.69 19.77
CA GLN A 553 -42.17 -3.91 18.99
C GLN A 553 -41.22 -4.91 19.67
N ARG A 554 -41.12 -4.89 21.01
CA ARG A 554 -40.32 -5.89 21.75
C ARG A 554 -40.95 -7.30 21.68
N LYS A 555 -42.28 -7.41 21.74
CA LYS A 555 -42.97 -8.68 21.56
C LYS A 555 -42.84 -9.23 20.15
N GLU A 556 -42.86 -8.38 19.14
CA GLU A 556 -42.68 -8.75 17.76
C GLU A 556 -41.24 -9.20 17.46
N ALA A 557 -40.24 -8.47 17.94
CA ALA A 557 -38.84 -8.86 17.84
C ALA A 557 -38.53 -10.18 18.60
N ALA A 558 -39.18 -10.41 19.75
CA ALA A 558 -39.08 -11.67 20.48
C ALA A 558 -39.70 -12.83 19.69
N ARG A 559 -40.87 -12.60 19.05
CA ARG A 559 -41.55 -13.59 18.20
C ARG A 559 -40.75 -13.96 16.96
N ARG A 560 -40.13 -12.99 16.30
CA ARG A 560 -39.20 -13.20 15.17
C ARG A 560 -37.99 -14.05 15.56
N ARG A 561 -37.38 -13.76 16.73
CA ARG A 561 -36.27 -14.56 17.26
C ARG A 561 -36.68 -15.98 17.63
N GLU A 562 -37.88 -16.18 18.12
CA GLU A 562 -38.41 -17.50 18.49
C GLU A 562 -38.69 -18.35 17.25
N GLN A 563 -39.16 -17.74 16.17
CA GLN A 563 -39.43 -18.40 14.89
C GLN A 563 -38.15 -18.80 14.14
N THR A 564 -37.10 -17.98 14.15
CA THR A 564 -35.81 -18.28 13.51
C THR A 564 -34.88 -19.19 14.36
N ARG A 565 -35.20 -19.36 15.65
CA ARG A 565 -34.37 -20.15 16.58
C ARG A 565 -34.15 -21.61 16.15
N PRO A 566 -35.14 -22.37 15.63
CA PRO A 566 -34.92 -23.76 15.23
C PRO A 566 -33.95 -23.87 14.03
N ILE A 567 -34.06 -22.97 13.06
CA ILE A 567 -33.20 -22.98 11.87
C ILE A 567 -31.77 -22.63 12.27
N ARG A 568 -31.58 -21.58 13.06
CA ARG A 568 -30.25 -21.19 13.59
C ARG A 568 -29.59 -22.32 14.38
N LYS A 569 -30.36 -23.07 15.17
CA LYS A 569 -29.85 -24.22 15.91
C LYS A 569 -29.45 -25.38 14.99
N ASN A 570 -30.14 -25.57 13.87
CA ASN A 570 -29.76 -26.56 12.88
C ASN A 570 -28.51 -26.14 12.11
N ILE A 571 -28.35 -24.86 11.77
CA ILE A 571 -27.13 -24.30 11.18
C ILE A 571 -25.94 -24.58 12.10
N GLU A 572 -26.01 -24.18 13.37
CA GLU A 572 -24.95 -24.40 14.35
C GLU A 572 -24.58 -25.88 14.52
N LYS A 573 -25.57 -26.78 14.40
CA LYS A 573 -25.33 -28.22 14.45
C LYS A 573 -24.60 -28.75 13.21
N VAL A 574 -24.96 -28.27 12.01
CA VAL A 574 -24.32 -28.66 10.77
C VAL A 574 -22.89 -28.10 10.71
N GLU A 575 -22.69 -26.86 11.10
CA GLU A 575 -21.34 -26.25 11.23
C GLU A 575 -20.44 -27.05 12.16
N SER A 576 -20.95 -27.46 13.32
CA SER A 576 -20.20 -28.31 14.27
C SER A 576 -19.85 -29.70 13.71
N GLN A 577 -20.62 -30.24 12.72
CA GLN A 577 -20.28 -31.49 12.05
C GLN A 577 -19.17 -31.26 11.00
N ILE A 578 -19.23 -30.18 10.26
CA ILE A 578 -18.20 -29.78 9.30
C ILE A 578 -16.86 -29.58 10.02
N GLU A 579 -16.86 -28.81 11.13
CA GLU A 579 -15.68 -28.53 11.93
C GLU A 579 -15.01 -29.80 12.50
N LYS A 580 -15.77 -30.85 12.77
CA LYS A 580 -15.24 -32.14 13.24
C LYS A 580 -14.64 -32.99 12.13
N LEU A 581 -15.11 -32.85 10.88
CA LEU A 581 -14.63 -33.65 9.75
C LEU A 581 -13.37 -33.05 9.12
N GLN A 582 -13.23 -31.73 9.13
CA GLN A 582 -12.09 -31.03 8.51
C GLN A 582 -10.70 -31.48 9.05
N PRO A 583 -10.46 -31.60 10.38
CA PRO A 583 -9.16 -32.02 10.88
C PRO A 583 -8.79 -33.45 10.42
N ARG A 584 -9.77 -34.34 10.39
CA ARG A 584 -9.54 -35.73 9.97
C ARG A 584 -9.24 -35.82 8.47
N LEU A 585 -9.90 -35.00 7.66
CA LEU A 585 -9.59 -34.89 6.24
C LEU A 585 -8.17 -34.39 6.00
N ALA A 586 -7.76 -33.37 6.76
CA ALA A 586 -6.40 -32.81 6.71
C ALA A 586 -5.34 -33.85 7.09
N GLU A 587 -5.56 -34.64 8.17
CA GLU A 587 -4.66 -35.74 8.56
C GLU A 587 -4.50 -36.78 7.44
N ILE A 588 -5.58 -37.12 6.75
CA ILE A 588 -5.55 -38.10 5.66
C ILE A 588 -4.83 -37.50 4.43
N GLU A 589 -5.04 -36.23 4.13
CA GLU A 589 -4.35 -35.54 3.03
C GLU A 589 -2.85 -35.41 3.29
N GLU A 590 -2.46 -35.13 4.52
CA GLU A 590 -1.06 -35.11 4.93
C GLU A 590 -0.45 -36.52 4.84
N ALA A 591 -1.17 -37.56 5.30
CA ALA A 591 -0.72 -38.95 5.17
C ALA A 591 -0.59 -39.39 3.71
N LEU A 592 -1.49 -38.97 2.83
CA LEU A 592 -1.45 -39.27 1.38
C LEU A 592 -0.32 -38.51 0.66
N ALA A 593 0.19 -37.40 1.21
CA ALA A 593 1.32 -36.67 0.68
C ALA A 593 2.67 -37.35 0.98
N ASP A 594 2.71 -38.30 1.91
CA ASP A 594 3.93 -39.08 2.24
C ASP A 594 4.26 -40.06 1.10
N THR A 595 5.38 -39.84 0.42
CA THR A 595 5.88 -40.65 -0.69
C THR A 595 6.14 -42.12 -0.29
N SER A 596 6.37 -42.40 1.00
CA SER A 596 6.59 -43.76 1.51
C SER A 596 5.34 -44.66 1.43
N LEU A 597 4.15 -44.10 1.32
CA LEU A 597 2.88 -44.83 1.18
C LEU A 597 2.69 -45.49 -0.19
N TYR A 598 3.45 -45.04 -1.20
CA TYR A 598 3.35 -45.57 -2.57
C TYR A 598 4.26 -46.78 -2.83
N GLU A 599 4.99 -47.26 -1.80
CA GLU A 599 5.79 -48.45 -1.92
C GLU A 599 4.92 -49.72 -2.03
N ALA A 600 5.42 -50.72 -2.77
CA ALA A 600 4.68 -51.94 -3.14
C ALA A 600 4.06 -52.72 -1.96
N ASN A 601 4.63 -52.58 -0.76
CA ASN A 601 4.23 -53.29 0.46
C ASN A 601 3.11 -52.61 1.26
N ARG A 602 2.68 -51.38 0.87
CA ARG A 602 1.69 -50.57 1.62
C ARG A 602 0.41 -50.23 0.81
N LYS A 603 0.15 -50.96 -0.27
CA LYS A 603 -1.01 -50.75 -1.15
C LYS A 603 -2.36 -50.84 -0.43
N ASP A 604 -2.48 -51.71 0.55
CA ASP A 604 -3.73 -51.88 1.30
C ASP A 604 -4.02 -50.68 2.21
N ASP A 605 -2.98 -50.04 2.77
CA ASP A 605 -3.10 -48.86 3.60
C ASP A 605 -3.45 -47.66 2.74
N LEU A 606 -2.84 -47.52 1.55
CA LEU A 606 -3.15 -46.47 0.57
C LEU A 606 -4.64 -46.55 0.12
N LEU A 607 -5.11 -47.76 -0.21
CA LEU A 607 -6.51 -47.97 -0.61
C LEU A 607 -7.48 -47.63 0.51
N LYS A 608 -7.17 -47.94 1.76
CA LYS A 608 -8.01 -47.58 2.92
C LYS A 608 -8.10 -46.05 3.09
N LEU A 609 -6.95 -45.37 3.04
CA LEU A 609 -6.92 -43.90 3.18
C LEU A 609 -7.62 -43.19 2.03
N MET A 610 -7.49 -43.67 0.79
CA MET A 610 -8.22 -43.12 -0.36
C MET A 610 -9.74 -43.33 -0.25
N ASN A 611 -10.17 -44.50 0.23
CA ASN A 611 -11.60 -44.75 0.45
C ASN A 611 -12.15 -43.86 1.58
N GLU A 612 -11.41 -43.76 2.70
CA GLU A 612 -11.78 -42.88 3.82
C GLU A 612 -11.83 -41.42 3.39
N GLN A 613 -10.87 -40.95 2.58
CA GLN A 613 -10.89 -39.62 2.00
C GLN A 613 -12.14 -39.37 1.15
N THR A 614 -12.48 -40.32 0.29
CA THR A 614 -13.65 -40.23 -0.60
C THR A 614 -14.96 -40.17 0.20
N GLU A 615 -15.08 -41.01 1.24
CA GLU A 615 -16.26 -40.98 2.13
C GLU A 615 -16.38 -39.69 2.93
N LEU A 616 -15.24 -39.16 3.44
CA LEU A 616 -15.23 -37.92 4.20
C LEU A 616 -15.55 -36.71 3.30
N LYS A 617 -15.01 -36.66 2.08
CA LYS A 617 -15.34 -35.61 1.10
C LYS A 617 -16.81 -35.63 0.73
N ALA A 618 -17.38 -36.78 0.47
CA ALA A 618 -18.83 -36.92 0.17
C ALA A 618 -19.72 -36.48 1.34
N LYS A 619 -19.32 -36.79 2.59
CA LYS A 619 -20.06 -36.31 3.78
C LYS A 619 -19.93 -34.81 3.98
N LEU A 620 -18.73 -34.25 3.71
CA LEU A 620 -18.49 -32.81 3.82
C LEU A 620 -19.34 -32.05 2.80
N GLU A 621 -19.34 -32.47 1.55
CA GLU A 621 -20.17 -31.92 0.48
C GLU A 621 -21.68 -31.97 0.83
N GLN A 622 -22.16 -33.10 1.40
CA GLN A 622 -23.52 -33.23 1.86
C GLN A 622 -23.87 -32.24 2.99
N TYR A 623 -22.97 -32.03 3.95
CA TYR A 623 -23.20 -31.06 5.02
C TYR A 623 -23.10 -29.62 4.55
N GLU A 624 -22.22 -29.31 3.60
CA GLU A 624 -22.12 -27.99 2.98
C GLU A 624 -23.40 -27.65 2.18
N GLU A 625 -23.96 -28.62 1.46
CA GLU A 625 -25.25 -28.48 0.76
C GLU A 625 -26.41 -28.25 1.75
N GLN A 626 -26.47 -29.02 2.83
CA GLN A 626 -27.45 -28.81 3.91
C GLN A 626 -27.32 -27.46 4.59
N LEU A 627 -26.09 -26.99 4.80
CA LEU A 627 -25.82 -25.67 5.38
C LEU A 627 -26.37 -24.56 4.47
N LEU A 628 -26.12 -24.67 3.17
CA LEU A 628 -26.59 -23.72 2.16
C LEU A 628 -28.12 -23.67 2.11
N GLU A 629 -28.80 -24.84 2.12
CA GLU A 629 -30.26 -24.90 2.17
C GLU A 629 -30.83 -24.22 3.42
N LEU A 630 -30.26 -24.49 4.60
CA LEU A 630 -30.69 -23.89 5.85
C LEU A 630 -30.47 -22.39 5.90
N MET A 631 -29.36 -21.90 5.30
CA MET A 631 -29.09 -20.46 5.19
C MET A 631 -30.09 -19.77 4.27
N MET A 632 -30.45 -20.38 3.13
CA MET A 632 -31.49 -19.88 2.22
C MET A 632 -32.85 -19.85 2.90
N GLU A 633 -33.21 -20.90 3.64
CA GLU A 633 -34.47 -20.96 4.40
C GLU A 633 -34.53 -19.86 5.50
N LEU A 634 -33.41 -19.58 6.14
CA LEU A 634 -33.32 -18.50 7.12
C LEU A 634 -33.52 -17.13 6.44
N GLU A 635 -32.88 -16.89 5.31
CA GLU A 635 -32.95 -15.64 4.55
C GLU A 635 -34.37 -15.41 4.00
N GLU A 636 -35.04 -16.45 3.44
CA GLU A 636 -36.45 -16.38 3.01
C GLU A 636 -37.38 -16.06 4.18
N MET A 637 -37.15 -16.67 5.34
CA MET A 637 -37.94 -16.40 6.54
C MET A 637 -37.71 -14.98 7.07
N GLU A 638 -36.48 -14.49 7.07
CA GLU A 638 -36.16 -13.11 7.47
C GLU A 638 -36.77 -12.10 6.48
N ALA A 639 -36.68 -12.32 5.18
CA ALA A 639 -37.34 -11.52 4.14
C ALA A 639 -38.88 -11.50 4.25
N SER A 640 -39.48 -12.60 4.72
CA SER A 640 -40.95 -12.67 4.95
C SER A 640 -41.41 -11.80 6.15
N PHE A 641 -40.48 -11.39 7.03
CA PHE A 641 -40.77 -10.49 8.15
C PHE A 641 -40.59 -8.99 7.79
N GLU A 642 -40.02 -8.71 6.61
CA GLU A 642 -39.82 -7.32 6.11
C GLU A 642 -40.97 -6.87 5.18
N ASN A 643 -41.77 -7.80 4.67
CA ASN A 643 -43.00 -7.54 3.93
C ASN A 643 -44.23 -7.58 4.86
#